data_180e9e6f9e988bf5187f454168b02d30
#
_entry.id   180e9e6f9e988bf5187f454168b02d30
#
_cell.length_a   1.000
_cell.length_b   1.000
_cell.length_c   1.000
_cell.angle_alpha   90.00
_cell.angle_beta   90.00
_cell.angle_gamma   90.00
#
_symmetry.space_group_name_H-M   'P 1'
#
loop_
_entity.id
_entity.type
_entity.pdbx_description
1 polymer ?
#
loop_
_entity_poly.entity_id
_entity_poly.type
_entity_poly.pdbx_seq_one_letter_code
_entity_poly.pdbx_strand_id
1 'polypeptide(L)'
;MGGIIESIVNVVSSFISWLIPVPEVPEFDTPDSENAQGVLLNKESNNAQIPVVYGQRKLGVTRVYVETSGNDNQYLYVAAALCEGEIESIEEIYIDDRLVEFELPFSHGTVTEVDPYDETYYRDGESWIQVQPFLGKDDQVASSILTSQTNWGTNHRLRGVAYLAFXXXXQDLFGAIPNIKAVVKGKKVYDPRTTTTAYSNNSALCLLDYLRNSRYGKGLPNDAFEANFQSFQDAADTCETQVTPYSGGSNINLFETNGVLDTSQKVIDNVKKLLNPMRAFFTYTEGVYKLKIEDTGTAVKTINSDNVVGGAKLLGERKNNKYNRIIATFVNPDKNYQEDTISYPPNDDSGLPTADQHATMLADDGVLLEGNYSFPNVTSVYQAQGLAEVILRRSRNQLQVQVRVTSEFLDVAVGDIVQIYYPTGGFNNKPFRVLGMTINEDLTVDLQLFEHQDNFYSWSTKAQAPTIADTNLPNPLSVQPPASVTLDDQLIQYNDGTVIVAMDITIGASPDNFVDYYQVEYKLNSDSDYKIHAQGTGLNQRVLNVIDQEVYDVRVKAINTLGVSSTYVTAQRTIVGALAPPSDVEDFAVNVINGEAHLSWTAVSDLDLAYYQVRYSTEVSGAEWQNSVNLVQKIARPATSVTVPARRGSYLIKAVDKLGNFSSNEAIISNTITSDLNAIVTQTESPSYTGTKTNVLIDDNSYLRLDSSELFDSASGLFDSTDGFXXXXDSGYTSADLYATGTYDFDGVIDLGAVYKSRVTATITQSADNIDDLFDDRAGNFDDQPSNFDGDTPANCEADLQIATSDDNITYTAFRTFVVGDYSARYLKFRVILKSFDLSSTPVVETLSVTVDMPDRIFNGNDITSGTGTYSVTFTNPFYSSNYAIGISAQGLNSGDYYEITSKTTSGFNIAFKDSGDTGISKTFDYIAKGY
;
A
#
# COMPACT_ATOMS: atom_id res chain seq x y z
N MET A 1 19.48 -12.98 65.87
CA MET A 1 19.70 -12.77 64.43
C MET A 1 18.97 -13.78 63.54
N GLY A 2 18.75 -15.04 63.98
CA GLY A 2 18.02 -16.02 63.21
C GLY A 2 16.59 -15.63 62.85
N GLY A 3 15.83 -15.08 63.77
CA GLY A 3 14.43 -14.78 63.59
C GLY A 3 14.14 -13.64 62.62
N ILE A 4 15.07 -12.68 62.48
CA ILE A 4 14.92 -11.54 61.58
C ILE A 4 15.22 -12.01 60.15
N ILE A 5 16.20 -12.87 59.98
CA ILE A 5 16.53 -13.43 58.62
C ILE A 5 15.41 -14.33 58.16
N GLU A 6 14.83 -15.13 59.04
CA GLU A 6 13.72 -16.01 58.73
C GLU A 6 12.45 -15.22 58.38
N SER A 7 12.20 -14.10 59.04
CA SER A 7 11.08 -13.22 58.71
C SER A 7 11.31 -12.51 57.36
N ILE A 8 12.51 -12.07 57.06
CA ILE A 8 12.84 -11.44 55.80
C ILE A 8 12.75 -12.48 54.65
N VAL A 9 13.29 -13.69 54.84
CA VAL A 9 13.21 -14.77 53.86
C VAL A 9 11.76 -15.18 53.61
N ASN A 10 10.94 -15.28 54.65
CA ASN A 10 9.55 -15.62 54.51
C ASN A 10 8.71 -14.49 53.86
N VAL A 11 9.02 -13.22 54.12
CA VAL A 11 8.36 -12.10 53.51
C VAL A 11 8.78 -12.03 52.03
N VAL A 12 10.05 -12.24 51.71
CA VAL A 12 10.55 -12.22 50.32
C VAL A 12 10.02 -13.42 49.58
N SER A 13 10.01 -14.62 50.17
CA SER A 13 9.49 -15.82 49.51
C SER A 13 7.95 -15.76 49.36
N SER A 14 7.21 -15.20 50.31
CA SER A 14 5.77 -15.05 50.17
C SER A 14 5.42 -13.93 49.15
N PHE A 15 6.30 -12.92 49.05
CA PHE A 15 6.12 -11.86 48.05
C PHE A 15 6.44 -12.38 46.63
N ILE A 16 7.45 -13.23 46.50
CA ILE A 16 7.87 -13.84 45.22
C ILE A 16 6.86 -14.91 44.79
N SER A 17 6.39 -15.76 45.70
CA SER A 17 5.36 -16.77 45.43
C SER A 17 4.02 -16.12 45.01
N TRP A 18 3.86 -14.86 45.31
CA TRP A 18 2.69 -14.09 45.04
C TRP A 18 2.80 -13.29 43.68
N LEU A 19 3.99 -12.88 43.30
CA LEU A 19 4.25 -12.14 42.07
C LEU A 19 4.41 -13.06 40.85
N ILE A 20 4.75 -14.30 41.09
CA ILE A 20 4.83 -15.28 40.00
C ILE A 20 3.49 -16.00 40.01
N PRO A 21 2.69 -15.87 38.98
CA PRO A 21 1.73 -16.91 38.74
C PRO A 21 2.55 -18.18 38.42
N VAL A 22 2.97 -18.94 39.41
CA VAL A 22 3.02 -20.37 39.20
C VAL A 22 1.75 -20.62 38.37
N PRO A 23 1.81 -21.26 37.21
CA PRO A 23 0.59 -21.68 36.57
C PRO A 23 -0.08 -22.72 37.44
N GLU A 24 -0.62 -22.31 38.56
CA GLU A 24 -1.77 -22.98 39.09
C GLU A 24 -2.78 -22.90 38.00
N VAL A 25 -3.26 -24.04 37.59
CA VAL A 25 -4.47 -24.14 36.76
C VAL A 25 -5.37 -23.01 37.22
N PRO A 26 -5.71 -22.04 36.38
CA PRO A 26 -6.70 -21.09 36.79
C PRO A 26 -7.89 -21.90 37.19
N GLU A 27 -8.24 -21.92 38.47
CA GLU A 27 -9.61 -22.21 38.79
C GLU A 27 -10.39 -21.25 37.92
N PHE A 28 -11.20 -21.80 37.04
CA PHE A 28 -12.02 -21.03 36.13
C PHE A 28 -12.91 -20.15 37.02
N ASP A 29 -12.40 -19.00 37.41
CA ASP A 29 -13.26 -17.88 37.67
C ASP A 29 -13.93 -17.61 36.33
N THR A 30 -15.16 -18.07 36.25
CA THR A 30 -16.07 -17.53 35.24
C THR A 30 -15.79 -16.04 35.19
N PRO A 31 -15.47 -15.48 34.01
CA PRO A 31 -15.17 -14.06 33.91
C PRO A 31 -16.27 -13.33 34.65
N ASP A 32 -15.90 -12.56 35.65
CA ASP A 32 -16.85 -11.77 36.39
C ASP A 32 -17.42 -10.78 35.37
N SER A 33 -18.52 -11.17 34.73
CA SER A 33 -19.23 -10.31 33.77
C SER A 33 -19.68 -8.99 34.43
N GLU A 34 -19.65 -8.97 35.77
CA GLU A 34 -19.88 -7.76 36.52
C GLU A 34 -18.78 -6.69 36.36
N ASN A 35 -17.53 -7.06 36.01
CA ASN A 35 -16.44 -6.08 36.02
C ASN A 35 -16.50 -5.10 34.88
N ALA A 36 -16.81 -5.53 33.64
CA ALA A 36 -16.91 -4.62 32.49
C ALA A 36 -18.22 -3.84 32.57
N GLN A 37 -19.32 -4.47 32.95
CA GLN A 37 -20.60 -3.80 33.14
C GLN A 37 -20.56 -2.82 34.31
N GLY A 38 -19.88 -3.20 35.43
CA GLY A 38 -19.72 -2.34 36.59
C GLY A 38 -18.98 -1.03 36.30
N VAL A 39 -18.06 -1.03 35.37
CA VAL A 39 -17.33 0.20 34.92
C VAL A 39 -18.29 1.17 34.23
N LEU A 40 -19.30 0.66 33.56
CA LEU A 40 -20.27 1.47 32.80
C LEU A 40 -21.50 1.90 33.62
N LEU A 41 -21.62 1.44 34.88
CA LEU A 41 -22.75 1.80 35.73
C LEU A 41 -22.50 3.12 36.46
N ASN A 42 -23.58 3.93 36.59
CA ASN A 42 -23.54 5.12 37.41
C ASN A 42 -23.62 4.70 38.90
N LYS A 43 -22.76 5.28 39.70
CA LYS A 43 -22.75 5.07 41.14
C LYS A 43 -23.35 6.27 41.86
N GLU A 44 -24.12 6.02 42.89
CA GLU A 44 -24.68 7.05 43.77
C GLU A 44 -24.45 6.62 45.20
N SER A 45 -23.40 7.17 45.83
CA SER A 45 -23.02 6.78 47.16
C SER A 45 -22.04 7.78 47.75
N ASN A 46 -22.25 8.10 49.02
CA ASN A 46 -21.35 8.99 49.77
C ASN A 46 -19.93 8.36 49.97
N ASN A 47 -19.82 7.06 49.79
CA ASN A 47 -18.56 6.33 49.99
C ASN A 47 -18.07 5.62 48.72
N ALA A 48 -18.60 5.99 47.55
CA ALA A 48 -18.18 5.38 46.30
C ALA A 48 -16.70 5.73 46.00
N GLN A 49 -15.92 4.71 45.65
CA GLN A 49 -14.53 4.91 45.27
C GLN A 49 -14.47 5.46 43.85
N ILE A 50 -13.66 6.49 43.69
CA ILE A 50 -13.44 7.09 42.36
C ILE A 50 -12.32 6.30 41.66
N PRO A 51 -12.55 5.81 40.46
CA PRO A 51 -11.53 4.97 39.79
C PRO A 51 -10.38 5.79 39.21
N VAL A 52 -9.31 5.10 38.81
CA VAL A 52 -8.22 5.68 38.03
C VAL A 52 -8.35 5.14 36.58
N VAL A 53 -8.20 6.01 35.57
CA VAL A 53 -8.28 5.61 34.17
C VAL A 53 -6.89 5.80 33.54
N TYR A 54 -6.35 4.74 32.93
CA TYR A 54 -5.16 4.77 32.11
C TYR A 54 -5.54 4.50 30.65
N GLY A 55 -4.94 5.25 29.74
CA GLY A 55 -5.29 5.14 28.31
C GLY A 55 -6.68 5.69 28.03
N GLN A 56 -7.34 5.18 27.00
CA GLN A 56 -8.67 5.65 26.59
C GLN A 56 -9.73 4.63 26.96
N ARG A 57 -10.80 5.11 27.66
CA ARG A 57 -11.84 4.20 28.15
C ARG A 57 -13.17 4.90 28.27
N LYS A 58 -14.27 4.16 28.07
CA LYS A 58 -15.64 4.57 28.41
C LYS A 58 -15.94 4.14 29.85
N LEU A 59 -16.53 5.05 30.63
CA LEU A 59 -16.90 4.73 32.03
C LEU A 59 -18.18 5.46 32.42
N GLY A 60 -18.89 4.92 33.40
CA GLY A 60 -20.01 5.57 34.07
C GLY A 60 -19.49 6.53 35.13
N VAL A 61 -20.31 7.47 35.51
CA VAL A 61 -19.94 8.51 36.47
C VAL A 61 -20.32 8.12 37.91
N THR A 62 -19.62 8.71 38.88
CA THR A 62 -20.08 8.75 40.29
C THR A 62 -20.78 10.09 40.53
N ARG A 63 -22.07 10.07 40.79
CA ARG A 63 -22.84 11.27 41.10
C ARG A 63 -22.49 11.73 42.52
N VAL A 64 -21.79 12.86 42.60
CA VAL A 64 -21.34 13.44 43.89
C VAL A 64 -22.23 14.56 44.38
N TYR A 65 -23.07 15.07 43.48
CA TYR A 65 -24.01 16.13 43.80
C TYR A 65 -25.15 16.16 42.79
N VAL A 66 -26.39 16.28 43.32
CA VAL A 66 -27.60 16.41 42.51
C VAL A 66 -28.51 17.43 43.20
N GLU A 67 -28.97 18.43 42.45
CA GLU A 67 -29.91 19.40 42.94
C GLU A 67 -30.81 19.90 41.78
N THR A 68 -32.02 20.33 42.09
CA THR A 68 -32.94 20.92 41.10
C THR A 68 -33.19 22.38 41.43
N SER A 69 -33.50 23.18 40.37
CA SER A 69 -33.92 24.57 40.59
C SER A 69 -34.97 24.99 39.54
N GLY A 70 -35.45 26.22 39.64
CA GLY A 70 -36.49 26.76 38.78
C GLY A 70 -37.89 26.38 39.23
N ASN A 71 -38.90 26.87 38.49
CA ASN A 71 -40.32 26.59 38.79
C ASN A 71 -40.57 25.08 38.50
N ASP A 72 -41.20 24.40 39.52
CA ASP A 72 -41.54 22.99 39.41
C ASP A 72 -40.32 22.07 39.09
N ASN A 73 -39.12 22.46 39.59
CA ASN A 73 -37.86 21.70 39.37
C ASN A 73 -37.48 21.60 37.89
N GLN A 74 -37.67 22.67 37.15
CA GLN A 74 -37.43 22.74 35.71
C GLN A 74 -36.01 22.30 35.31
N TYR A 75 -35.03 22.64 36.14
CA TYR A 75 -33.61 22.39 35.84
C TYR A 75 -33.02 21.37 36.80
N LEU A 76 -32.27 20.43 36.28
CA LEU A 76 -31.50 19.43 36.99
C LEU A 76 -30.00 19.76 36.93
N TYR A 77 -29.34 19.82 38.06
CA TYR A 77 -27.91 20.09 38.18
C TYR A 77 -27.23 18.87 38.76
N VAL A 78 -26.17 18.42 38.08
CA VAL A 78 -25.43 17.20 38.47
C VAL A 78 -23.94 17.49 38.48
N ALA A 79 -23.22 17.14 39.56
CA ALA A 79 -21.78 17.01 39.53
C ALA A 79 -21.45 15.52 39.44
N ALA A 80 -20.82 15.12 38.37
CA ALA A 80 -20.59 13.74 37.99
C ALA A 80 -19.07 13.48 37.94
N ALA A 81 -18.50 12.86 39.00
CA ALA A 81 -17.08 12.54 39.06
C ALA A 81 -16.76 11.38 38.07
N LEU A 82 -15.70 11.54 37.33
CA LEU A 82 -15.21 10.57 36.37
C LEU A 82 -14.09 9.70 36.97
N CYS A 83 -12.93 10.32 37.26
CA CYS A 83 -11.78 9.55 37.73
C CYS A 83 -10.79 10.43 38.50
N GLU A 84 -9.87 9.76 39.19
CA GLU A 84 -8.79 10.37 39.97
C GLU A 84 -7.68 10.89 39.07
N GLY A 85 -7.12 12.05 39.45
CA GLY A 85 -5.96 12.66 38.82
C GLY A 85 -6.31 13.55 37.61
N GLU A 86 -5.30 14.21 37.08
CA GLU A 86 -5.42 15.03 35.88
C GLU A 86 -5.44 14.11 34.65
N ILE A 87 -6.49 14.25 33.83
CA ILE A 87 -6.68 13.51 32.58
C ILE A 87 -6.34 14.39 31.37
N GLU A 88 -6.11 13.76 30.21
CA GLU A 88 -5.81 14.48 28.98
C GLU A 88 -7.05 15.19 28.44
N SER A 89 -8.13 14.46 28.22
CA SER A 89 -9.34 14.99 27.59
C SER A 89 -10.56 14.12 27.86
N ILE A 90 -11.71 14.72 27.60
CA ILE A 90 -12.99 14.03 27.48
C ILE A 90 -13.33 14.02 25.99
N GLU A 91 -13.61 12.86 25.43
CA GLU A 91 -13.82 12.70 23.99
C GLU A 91 -15.30 12.67 23.62
N GLU A 92 -16.09 11.91 24.40
CA GLU A 92 -17.51 11.71 24.11
C GLU A 92 -18.30 11.68 25.43
N ILE A 93 -19.52 12.16 25.36
CA ILE A 93 -20.46 12.08 26.49
C ILE A 93 -21.74 11.40 26.02
N TYR A 94 -22.19 10.43 26.79
CA TYR A 94 -23.43 9.69 26.52
C TYR A 94 -24.42 9.95 27.65
N ILE A 95 -25.68 10.15 27.26
CA ILE A 95 -26.79 10.28 28.18
C ILE A 95 -27.83 9.20 27.83
N ASP A 96 -28.14 8.33 28.79
CA ASP A 96 -29.01 7.15 28.60
C ASP A 96 -28.59 6.32 27.37
N ASP A 97 -27.27 6.09 27.26
CA ASP A 97 -26.61 5.32 26.21
C ASP A 97 -26.66 5.96 24.81
N ARG A 98 -27.20 7.17 24.66
CA ARG A 98 -27.15 7.92 23.43
C ARG A 98 -25.95 8.89 23.47
N LEU A 99 -25.15 8.89 22.43
CA LEU A 99 -24.11 9.91 22.23
C LEU A 99 -24.76 11.27 22.05
N VAL A 100 -24.31 12.25 22.82
CA VAL A 100 -24.76 13.64 22.71
C VAL A 100 -23.73 14.42 21.92
N GLU A 101 -24.18 15.09 20.89
CA GLU A 101 -23.29 15.91 20.05
C GLU A 101 -23.16 17.29 20.70
N PHE A 102 -21.97 17.60 21.22
CA PHE A 102 -21.63 18.89 21.82
C PHE A 102 -20.74 19.69 20.89
N GLU A 103 -20.73 21.00 21.08
CA GLU A 103 -19.77 21.87 20.40
C GLU A 103 -18.35 21.55 20.92
N LEU A 104 -17.53 20.98 20.09
CA LEU A 104 -16.20 20.49 20.47
C LEU A 104 -15.11 21.51 20.13
N PRO A 105 -13.95 21.46 20.76
CA PRO A 105 -13.49 20.49 21.79
C PRO A 105 -13.91 20.87 23.22
N PHE A 106 -14.03 19.86 24.08
CA PHE A 106 -14.27 20.08 25.50
C PHE A 106 -13.04 20.74 26.14
N SER A 107 -13.22 21.94 26.68
CA SER A 107 -12.14 22.70 27.31
C SER A 107 -12.33 22.81 28.82
N HIS A 108 -11.24 22.62 29.57
CA HIS A 108 -11.24 22.63 31.04
C HIS A 108 -11.92 23.89 31.58
N GLY A 109 -12.98 23.71 32.37
CA GLY A 109 -13.69 24.79 33.04
C GLY A 109 -14.57 25.68 32.17
N THR A 110 -14.68 25.35 30.89
CA THR A 110 -15.50 26.10 29.93
C THR A 110 -16.86 25.44 29.74
N VAL A 111 -17.91 26.21 29.77
CA VAL A 111 -19.26 25.69 29.50
C VAL A 111 -19.36 25.35 27.99
N THR A 112 -19.84 24.18 27.70
CA THR A 112 -20.01 23.68 26.32
C THR A 112 -21.52 23.34 26.15
N GLU A 113 -22.07 23.73 25.03
CA GLU A 113 -23.49 23.51 24.68
C GLU A 113 -23.63 22.36 23.68
N VAL A 114 -24.81 21.84 23.55
CA VAL A 114 -25.16 20.83 22.56
C VAL A 114 -25.11 21.49 21.18
N ASP A 115 -24.52 20.78 20.21
CA ASP A 115 -24.43 21.21 18.81
C ASP A 115 -25.88 21.44 18.26
N PRO A 116 -26.13 22.53 17.56
CA PRO A 116 -27.46 22.78 16.99
C PRO A 116 -27.98 21.68 16.05
N TYR A 117 -27.13 20.79 15.56
CA TYR A 117 -27.57 19.67 14.75
C TYR A 117 -28.08 18.47 15.59
N ASP A 118 -27.89 18.44 16.91
CA ASP A 118 -28.50 17.41 17.77
C ASP A 118 -29.93 17.76 18.10
N GLU A 119 -30.85 17.42 17.20
CA GLU A 119 -32.29 17.75 17.31
C GLU A 119 -32.98 17.19 18.58
N THR A 120 -32.33 16.25 19.30
CA THR A 120 -32.89 15.70 20.54
C THR A 120 -32.70 16.65 21.72
N TYR A 121 -31.52 17.26 21.80
CA TYR A 121 -31.12 18.07 22.96
C TYR A 121 -30.88 19.54 22.62
N TYR A 122 -31.05 19.92 21.33
CA TYR A 122 -31.08 21.32 20.90
C TYR A 122 -32.48 21.59 20.32
N ARG A 123 -33.27 22.38 21.00
CA ARG A 123 -34.67 22.62 20.61
C ARG A 123 -35.03 24.09 20.81
N ASP A 124 -35.94 24.60 19.99
CA ASP A 124 -36.46 25.98 20.05
C ASP A 124 -35.37 27.04 19.98
N GLY A 125 -34.22 26.68 19.33
CA GLY A 125 -33.09 27.59 19.17
C GLY A 125 -32.17 27.67 20.37
N GLU A 126 -32.31 26.72 21.34
CA GLU A 126 -31.52 26.71 22.58
C GLU A 126 -31.01 25.32 22.91
N SER A 127 -29.83 25.26 23.52
CA SER A 127 -29.26 24.02 24.07
C SER A 127 -29.98 23.65 25.38
N TRP A 128 -30.59 22.48 25.40
CA TRP A 128 -31.30 21.99 26.62
C TRP A 128 -30.39 21.27 27.60
N ILE A 129 -29.10 21.01 27.18
CA ILE A 129 -28.08 20.46 28.05
C ILE A 129 -26.82 21.29 27.94
N GLN A 130 -26.30 21.72 29.05
CA GLN A 130 -24.99 22.36 29.11
C GLN A 130 -24.05 21.50 29.98
N VAL A 131 -22.79 21.38 29.60
CA VAL A 131 -21.77 20.68 30.35
C VAL A 131 -20.54 21.56 30.56
N GLN A 132 -20.00 21.51 31.76
CA GLN A 132 -18.75 22.17 32.09
C GLN A 132 -17.76 21.10 32.56
N PRO A 133 -16.78 20.73 31.71
CA PRO A 133 -15.84 19.66 32.03
C PRO A 133 -14.67 20.18 32.87
N PHE A 134 -14.26 19.39 33.83
CA PHE A 134 -13.09 19.64 34.70
C PHE A 134 -12.15 18.42 34.57
N LEU A 135 -10.93 18.68 34.17
CA LEU A 135 -9.97 17.61 33.82
C LEU A 135 -9.13 17.11 35.03
N GLY A 136 -9.50 17.45 36.24
CA GLY A 136 -8.81 16.95 37.42
C GLY A 136 -7.54 17.72 37.81
N LYS A 137 -7.44 18.98 37.41
CA LYS A 137 -6.25 19.81 37.74
C LYS A 137 -6.24 20.19 39.24
N ASP A 138 -5.03 20.35 39.79
CA ASP A 138 -4.85 20.75 41.20
C ASP A 138 -5.29 22.18 41.49
N ASP A 139 -5.35 23.03 40.48
CA ASP A 139 -5.73 24.44 40.59
C ASP A 139 -7.17 24.71 40.15
N GLN A 140 -7.94 23.67 39.79
CA GLN A 140 -9.29 23.89 39.28
C GLN A 140 -10.20 24.60 40.26
N VAL A 141 -11.11 25.41 39.69
CA VAL A 141 -12.05 26.24 40.43
C VAL A 141 -13.41 25.54 40.54
N ALA A 142 -14.34 26.11 41.29
CA ALA A 142 -15.68 25.58 41.37
C ALA A 142 -16.45 25.83 40.08
N SER A 143 -17.37 24.92 39.72
CA SER A 143 -18.19 25.05 38.52
C SER A 143 -19.08 26.28 38.57
N SER A 144 -19.02 27.09 37.53
CA SER A 144 -19.91 28.26 37.39
C SER A 144 -21.37 27.84 37.17
N ILE A 145 -21.60 26.72 36.47
CA ILE A 145 -22.97 26.19 36.26
C ILE A 145 -23.62 25.90 37.61
N LEU A 146 -22.87 25.22 38.48
CA LEU A 146 -23.42 24.78 39.77
C LEU A 146 -23.49 25.91 40.77
N THR A 147 -22.45 26.77 40.90
CA THR A 147 -22.40 27.83 41.90
C THR A 147 -23.44 28.93 41.64
N SER A 148 -23.86 29.11 40.40
CA SER A 148 -24.83 30.20 40.07
C SER A 148 -26.27 29.88 40.44
N GLN A 149 -26.63 28.60 40.55
CA GLN A 149 -28.03 28.20 40.62
C GLN A 149 -28.37 27.18 41.74
N THR A 150 -27.34 26.69 42.46
CA THR A 150 -27.53 25.65 43.49
C THR A 150 -26.74 25.98 44.76
N ASN A 151 -26.78 25.09 45.71
CA ASN A 151 -26.06 25.19 46.98
C ASN A 151 -24.56 24.78 46.84
N TRP A 152 -24.07 24.53 45.64
CA TRP A 152 -22.66 24.23 45.38
C TRP A 152 -21.78 25.47 45.65
N GLY A 153 -21.00 25.45 46.71
CA GLY A 153 -20.20 26.59 47.12
C GLY A 153 -18.85 26.70 46.32
N THR A 154 -18.27 27.88 46.36
CA THR A 154 -16.98 28.18 45.70
C THR A 154 -15.82 27.35 46.21
N ASN A 155 -15.95 26.69 47.34
CA ASN A 155 -14.95 25.77 47.88
C ASN A 155 -15.11 24.30 47.35
N HIS A 156 -16.21 23.99 46.70
CA HIS A 156 -16.44 22.65 46.11
C HIS A 156 -15.77 22.58 44.74
N ARG A 157 -14.50 22.25 44.74
CA ARG A 157 -13.64 22.35 43.54
C ARG A 157 -13.22 20.99 42.96
N LEU A 158 -13.35 19.91 43.73
CA LEU A 158 -12.96 18.55 43.39
C LEU A 158 -11.52 18.48 42.78
N ARG A 159 -10.57 19.24 43.35
CA ARG A 159 -9.21 19.26 42.90
C ARG A 159 -8.60 17.86 42.90
N GLY A 160 -7.89 17.53 41.81
CA GLY A 160 -7.31 16.20 41.62
C GLY A 160 -8.32 15.15 41.16
N VAL A 161 -9.58 15.54 40.87
CA VAL A 161 -10.63 14.63 40.35
C VAL A 161 -11.22 15.24 39.10
N ALA A 162 -11.21 14.47 38.01
CA ALA A 162 -11.90 14.86 36.77
C ALA A 162 -13.40 14.66 36.95
N TYR A 163 -14.18 15.68 36.56
CA TYR A 163 -15.66 15.61 36.70
C TYR A 163 -16.37 16.45 35.65
N LEU A 164 -17.66 16.18 35.45
CA LEU A 164 -18.56 16.93 34.59
C LEU A 164 -19.60 17.62 35.47
N ALA A 165 -19.85 18.90 35.24
CA ALA A 165 -20.97 19.65 35.82
C ALA A 165 -22.01 19.87 34.72
N PHE A 166 -23.26 19.50 34.99
CA PHE A 166 -24.33 19.53 33.99
C PHE A 166 -25.46 20.47 34.47
N UNK A 167 -26.29 21.04 33.59
CA UNK A 167 -27.52 21.63 33.64
C UNK A 167 -28.34 20.88 32.64
N UNK A 168 -29.22 20.37 32.92
CA UNK A 168 -30.07 19.69 32.05
C UNK A 168 -31.41 20.16 32.25
N UNK A 169 -32.11 20.47 31.45
CA UNK A 169 -33.43 20.77 31.51
C UNK A 169 -34.14 19.55 31.75
N UNK A 170 -34.39 19.32 32.58
CA UNK A 170 -34.77 18.09 33.05
C UNK A 170 -36.16 17.68 32.90
N GLN A 171 -37.10 18.53 33.12
CA GLN A 171 -38.48 18.10 33.30
C GLN A 171 -39.13 17.54 32.03
N ASP A 172 -38.81 18.16 30.91
CA ASP A 172 -39.39 17.76 29.62
C ASP A 172 -38.54 16.68 28.90
N LEU A 173 -37.26 16.49 29.30
CA LEU A 173 -36.36 15.55 28.67
C LEU A 173 -36.27 14.20 29.43
N PHE A 174 -36.30 14.23 30.73
CA PHE A 174 -35.95 13.07 31.55
C PHE A 174 -37.01 12.76 32.59
N GLY A 175 -37.50 11.54 32.58
CA GLY A 175 -38.42 11.05 33.64
C GLY A 175 -37.73 10.67 34.96
N ALA A 176 -36.39 10.62 34.96
CA ALA A 176 -35.53 10.30 36.10
C ALA A 176 -34.17 10.91 35.90
N ILE A 177 -33.28 10.85 36.88
CA ILE A 177 -31.91 11.29 36.75
C ILE A 177 -31.24 10.40 35.68
N PRO A 178 -30.75 10.97 34.56
CA PRO A 178 -30.23 10.15 33.46
C PRO A 178 -28.92 9.44 33.79
N ASN A 179 -28.65 8.34 33.11
CA ASN A 179 -27.37 7.66 33.16
C ASN A 179 -26.36 8.40 32.28
N ILE A 180 -25.27 8.84 32.91
CA ILE A 180 -24.21 9.59 32.21
C ILE A 180 -23.01 8.68 32.07
N LYS A 181 -22.45 8.60 30.86
CA LYS A 181 -21.20 7.90 30.60
C LYS A 181 -20.30 8.81 29.79
N ALA A 182 -18.99 8.63 29.88
CA ALA A 182 -18.04 9.41 29.09
C ALA A 182 -16.89 8.53 28.58
N VAL A 183 -16.40 8.84 27.39
CA VAL A 183 -15.12 8.31 26.89
C VAL A 183 -14.06 9.36 27.23
N VAL A 184 -13.04 8.91 27.94
CA VAL A 184 -11.97 9.82 28.37
C VAL A 184 -10.60 9.27 27.94
N LYS A 185 -9.69 10.17 27.59
CA LYS A 185 -8.26 9.91 27.58
C LYS A 185 -7.77 10.20 28.99
N GLY A 186 -7.34 9.17 29.65
CA GLY A 186 -7.14 9.17 31.10
C GLY A 186 -5.91 9.87 31.58
N LYS A 187 -5.35 9.34 32.65
CA LYS A 187 -4.30 9.95 33.47
C LYS A 187 -3.06 10.34 32.66
N LYS A 188 -2.53 11.54 32.89
CA LYS A 188 -1.19 11.94 32.47
C LYS A 188 -0.17 11.27 33.40
N VAL A 189 0.82 10.60 32.82
CA VAL A 189 1.82 9.83 33.54
C VAL A 189 3.23 10.37 33.30
N TYR A 190 4.10 10.17 34.28
CA TYR A 190 5.51 10.59 34.18
C TYR A 190 6.30 9.59 33.33
N ASP A 191 7.04 10.09 32.36
CA ASP A 191 7.95 9.29 31.52
C ASP A 191 9.40 9.62 31.94
N PRO A 192 10.11 8.67 32.56
CA PRO A 192 11.50 8.91 32.98
C PRO A 192 12.48 9.07 31.82
N ARG A 193 12.12 8.64 30.59
CA ARG A 193 12.98 8.82 29.39
C ARG A 193 13.05 10.29 28.97
N THR A 194 11.94 11.00 29.08
CA THR A 194 11.82 12.42 28.69
C THR A 194 11.79 13.37 29.89
N THR A 195 11.62 12.83 31.09
CA THR A 195 11.42 13.58 32.34
C THR A 195 10.17 14.49 32.30
N THR A 196 9.18 14.15 31.51
CA THR A 196 7.94 14.93 31.35
C THR A 196 6.74 14.13 31.82
N THR A 197 5.64 14.84 32.14
CA THR A 197 4.34 14.23 32.46
C THR A 197 3.37 14.56 31.33
N ALA A 198 2.86 13.55 30.67
CA ALA A 198 1.96 13.71 29.52
C ALA A 198 1.03 12.50 29.45
N TYR A 199 0.02 12.61 28.60
CA TYR A 199 -0.86 11.46 28.30
C TYR A 199 -0.03 10.34 27.68
N SER A 200 -0.20 9.13 28.23
CA SER A 200 0.38 7.93 27.63
C SER A 200 -0.44 6.71 28.05
N ASN A 201 -0.65 5.80 27.11
CA ASN A 201 -1.22 4.48 27.35
C ASN A 201 -0.14 3.38 27.36
N ASN A 202 1.13 3.77 27.46
CA ASN A 202 2.26 2.85 27.59
C ASN A 202 2.13 2.05 28.89
N SER A 203 2.04 0.73 28.79
CA SER A 203 1.74 -0.15 29.93
C SER A 203 2.75 -0.02 31.07
N ALA A 204 4.05 0.14 30.76
CA ALA A 204 5.10 0.27 31.77
C ALA A 204 4.98 1.61 32.54
N LEU A 205 4.66 2.70 31.81
CA LEU A 205 4.51 4.02 32.44
C LEU A 205 3.25 4.10 33.31
N CYS A 206 2.17 3.44 32.88
CA CYS A 206 0.92 3.35 33.67
C CYS A 206 1.18 2.61 34.98
N LEU A 207 1.94 1.52 34.95
CA LEU A 207 2.32 0.79 36.15
C LEU A 207 3.22 1.63 37.05
N LEU A 208 4.20 2.35 36.50
CA LEU A 208 5.10 3.23 37.27
C LEU A 208 4.31 4.32 38.02
N ASP A 209 3.35 4.97 37.34
CA ASP A 209 2.47 5.97 37.96
C ASP A 209 1.70 5.36 39.13
N TYR A 210 1.10 4.21 38.93
CA TYR A 210 0.31 3.53 39.94
C TYR A 210 1.17 3.17 41.17
N LEU A 211 2.38 2.66 40.96
CA LEU A 211 3.28 2.26 42.06
C LEU A 211 3.76 3.46 42.87
N ARG A 212 4.01 4.61 42.22
CA ARG A 212 4.52 5.82 42.87
C ARG A 212 3.43 6.65 43.55
N ASN A 213 2.19 6.51 43.10
CA ASN A 213 1.12 7.38 43.60
C ASN A 213 0.70 6.99 45.04
N SER A 214 0.74 7.99 45.94
CA SER A 214 0.42 7.78 47.36
C SER A 214 -1.07 7.88 47.66
N ARG A 215 -1.89 8.42 46.77
CA ARG A 215 -3.33 8.62 46.99
C ARG A 215 -4.13 7.36 46.63
N TYR A 216 -3.90 6.79 45.45
CA TYR A 216 -4.66 5.63 44.94
C TYR A 216 -3.80 4.40 44.68
N GLY A 217 -2.51 4.52 44.69
CA GLY A 217 -1.56 3.44 44.36
C GLY A 217 -0.82 2.93 45.59
N LYS A 218 0.39 2.46 45.36
CA LYS A 218 1.24 1.91 46.42
C LYS A 218 1.98 2.97 47.23
N GLY A 219 2.28 4.13 46.59
CA GLY A 219 3.03 5.22 47.25
C GLY A 219 4.50 4.90 47.44
N LEU A 220 5.12 4.14 46.55
CA LEU A 220 6.54 3.82 46.66
C LEU A 220 7.41 5.08 46.38
N PRO A 221 8.39 5.38 47.24
CA PRO A 221 9.30 6.48 46.98
C PRO A 221 10.26 6.15 45.84
N ASN A 222 10.89 7.16 45.26
CA ASN A 222 11.73 6.97 44.07
C ASN A 222 12.95 6.06 44.34
N ASP A 223 13.48 6.07 45.53
CA ASP A 223 14.61 5.21 45.93
C ASP A 223 14.22 3.74 46.13
N ALA A 224 12.93 3.41 46.08
CA ALA A 224 12.48 2.03 46.03
C ALA A 224 12.68 1.39 44.63
N PHE A 225 13.04 2.17 43.66
CA PHE A 225 13.30 1.72 42.26
C PHE A 225 14.78 1.87 41.95
N GLU A 226 15.25 1.19 40.95
CA GLU A 226 16.63 1.37 40.49
C GLU A 226 16.86 2.79 39.93
N ALA A 227 18.14 3.20 39.84
CA ALA A 227 18.52 4.54 39.43
C ALA A 227 17.85 4.90 38.10
N ASN A 228 17.25 6.08 38.06
CA ASN A 228 16.56 6.60 36.85
C ASN A 228 15.42 5.71 36.35
N PHE A 229 14.92 4.73 37.12
CA PHE A 229 13.88 3.82 36.73
C PHE A 229 14.27 3.02 35.47
N GLN A 230 15.52 2.58 35.33
CA GLN A 230 16.05 2.02 34.07
C GLN A 230 15.21 0.85 33.55
N SER A 231 14.83 -0.09 34.40
CA SER A 231 14.02 -1.24 33.94
C SER A 231 12.63 -0.82 33.44
N PHE A 232 12.08 0.27 33.96
CA PHE A 232 10.81 0.83 33.47
C PHE A 232 11.01 1.56 32.15
N GLN A 233 12.17 2.22 31.94
CA GLN A 233 12.49 2.82 30.63
C GLN A 233 12.60 1.73 29.54
N ASP A 234 13.37 0.67 29.85
CA ASP A 234 13.55 -0.46 28.91
C ASP A 234 12.21 -1.13 28.58
N ALA A 235 11.36 -1.29 29.60
CA ALA A 235 10.02 -1.86 29.42
C ALA A 235 9.14 -0.92 28.59
N ALA A 236 9.23 0.39 28.80
CA ALA A 236 8.46 1.37 28.03
C ALA A 236 8.87 1.37 26.55
N ASP A 237 10.16 1.25 26.27
CA ASP A 237 10.67 1.13 24.89
C ASP A 237 10.13 -0.16 24.23
N THR A 238 10.12 -1.26 24.98
CA THR A 238 9.55 -2.53 24.48
C THR A 238 8.05 -2.39 24.19
N CYS A 239 7.29 -1.71 25.07
CA CYS A 239 5.85 -1.49 24.86
C CYS A 239 5.59 -0.73 23.55
N GLU A 240 6.46 0.22 23.20
CA GLU A 240 6.31 1.06 21.99
C GLU A 240 6.91 0.42 20.74
N THR A 241 7.41 -0.82 20.82
CA THR A 241 7.85 -1.54 19.61
C THR A 241 6.71 -1.59 18.59
N GLN A 242 7.00 -1.16 17.37
CA GLN A 242 5.98 -1.08 16.33
C GLN A 242 5.77 -2.45 15.67
N VAL A 243 4.52 -2.89 15.64
CA VAL A 243 4.14 -4.16 14.98
C VAL A 243 3.03 -3.92 13.97
N THR A 244 3.06 -4.67 12.87
CA THR A 244 2.03 -4.61 11.83
C THR A 244 0.85 -5.50 12.26
N PRO A 245 -0.33 -4.94 12.53
CA PRO A 245 -1.44 -5.74 13.06
C PRO A 245 -2.01 -6.72 12.03
N TYR A 246 -2.21 -6.27 10.78
CA TYR A 246 -2.70 -7.11 9.67
C TYR A 246 -2.12 -6.56 8.37
N SER A 247 -2.21 -7.36 7.31
CA SER A 247 -1.66 -6.97 6.00
C SER A 247 -2.31 -5.67 5.51
N GLY A 248 -1.51 -4.64 5.29
CA GLY A 248 -1.98 -3.31 4.89
C GLY A 248 -2.42 -2.41 6.04
N GLY A 249 -2.40 -2.88 7.28
CA GLY A 249 -2.74 -2.06 8.46
C GLY A 249 -1.59 -1.18 8.90
N SER A 250 -1.91 -0.01 9.45
CA SER A 250 -0.92 0.88 10.06
C SER A 250 -0.31 0.23 11.30
N ASN A 251 0.98 0.45 11.53
CA ASN A 251 1.66 -0.10 12.68
C ASN A 251 1.04 0.39 14.00
N ILE A 252 1.02 -0.48 14.99
CA ILE A 252 0.53 -0.21 16.34
C ILE A 252 1.64 -0.52 17.35
N ASN A 253 1.51 0.05 18.55
CA ASN A 253 2.39 -0.29 19.67
C ASN A 253 2.14 -1.73 20.14
N LEU A 254 3.18 -2.41 20.53
CA LEU A 254 3.10 -3.81 20.97
C LEU A 254 2.20 -3.96 22.21
N PHE A 255 2.35 -3.06 23.20
CA PHE A 255 1.58 -3.14 24.43
C PHE A 255 1.05 -1.77 24.85
N GLU A 256 -0.27 -1.69 24.98
CA GLU A 256 -0.99 -0.54 25.50
C GLU A 256 -1.90 -0.95 26.65
N THR A 257 -2.10 -0.05 27.58
CA THR A 257 -3.06 -0.19 28.66
C THR A 257 -4.17 0.84 28.50
N ASN A 258 -5.39 0.37 28.31
CA ASN A 258 -6.59 1.18 28.20
C ASN A 258 -7.61 0.64 29.21
N GLY A 259 -7.46 1.03 30.47
CA GLY A 259 -8.19 0.38 31.56
C GLY A 259 -8.65 1.27 32.67
N VAL A 260 -9.59 0.76 33.45
CA VAL A 260 -10.13 1.44 34.63
C VAL A 260 -9.77 0.61 35.87
N LEU A 261 -9.04 1.22 36.79
CA LEU A 261 -8.65 0.58 38.06
C LEU A 261 -9.60 1.02 39.17
N ASP A 262 -10.20 0.05 39.81
CA ASP A 262 -11.04 0.29 41.01
C ASP A 262 -10.13 0.51 42.23
N THR A 263 -10.19 1.69 42.78
CA THR A 263 -9.39 2.06 43.95
C THR A 263 -9.83 1.33 45.26
N SER A 264 -10.96 0.61 45.24
CA SER A 264 -11.38 -0.23 46.34
C SER A 264 -10.64 -1.59 46.37
N GLN A 265 -10.07 -1.99 45.23
CA GLN A 265 -9.36 -3.27 45.12
C GLN A 265 -7.99 -3.20 45.83
N LYS A 266 -7.47 -4.38 46.20
CA LYS A 266 -6.12 -4.44 46.76
C LYS A 266 -5.11 -3.94 45.72
N VAL A 267 -4.08 -3.23 46.19
CA VAL A 267 -3.02 -2.70 45.33
C VAL A 267 -2.44 -3.79 44.44
N ILE A 268 -2.25 -4.99 44.99
CA ILE A 268 -1.67 -6.10 44.27
C ILE A 268 -2.54 -6.56 43.08
N ASP A 269 -3.86 -6.57 43.27
CA ASP A 269 -4.77 -7.01 42.21
C ASP A 269 -4.74 -5.99 41.07
N ASN A 270 -4.66 -4.70 41.38
CA ASN A 270 -4.47 -3.65 40.38
C ASN A 270 -3.10 -3.74 39.71
N VAL A 271 -2.03 -4.07 40.43
CA VAL A 271 -0.70 -4.31 39.84
C VAL A 271 -0.78 -5.47 38.83
N LYS A 272 -1.43 -6.58 39.20
CA LYS A 272 -1.63 -7.73 38.27
C LYS A 272 -2.38 -7.30 37.02
N LYS A 273 -3.43 -6.48 37.16
CA LYS A 273 -4.20 -5.96 36.01
C LYS A 273 -3.35 -5.09 35.12
N LEU A 274 -2.36 -4.35 35.65
CA LEU A 274 -1.46 -3.51 34.86
C LEU A 274 -0.32 -4.32 34.23
N LEU A 275 0.11 -5.43 34.83
CA LEU A 275 1.12 -6.33 34.23
C LEU A 275 0.55 -7.17 33.11
N ASN A 276 -0.73 -7.53 33.19
CA ASN A 276 -1.39 -8.44 32.24
C ASN A 276 -1.24 -7.99 30.78
N PRO A 277 -1.48 -6.71 30.39
CA PRO A 277 -1.37 -6.30 28.97
C PRO A 277 0.03 -6.41 28.36
N MET A 278 1.09 -6.48 29.19
CA MET A 278 2.48 -6.41 28.67
C MET A 278 3.33 -7.64 29.00
N ARG A 279 2.74 -8.74 29.53
CA ARG A 279 3.49 -9.98 29.84
C ARG A 279 4.75 -9.67 30.67
N ALA A 280 4.64 -8.95 31.78
CA ALA A 280 5.83 -8.48 32.47
C ALA A 280 5.97 -9.15 33.86
N PHE A 281 7.24 -9.31 34.27
CA PHE A 281 7.63 -9.67 35.64
C PHE A 281 7.91 -8.38 36.40
N PHE A 282 7.29 -8.26 37.57
CA PHE A 282 7.58 -7.18 38.52
C PHE A 282 8.22 -7.80 39.75
N THR A 283 9.47 -7.49 40.00
CA THR A 283 10.29 -8.20 40.99
C THR A 283 10.94 -7.21 41.97
N TYR A 284 11.31 -7.73 43.13
CA TYR A 284 12.10 -7.00 44.11
C TYR A 284 13.44 -7.73 44.29
N THR A 285 14.50 -7.16 43.76
CA THR A 285 15.85 -7.74 43.74
C THR A 285 16.87 -6.66 44.07
N GLU A 286 17.91 -7.03 44.84
CA GLU A 286 18.98 -6.10 45.19
C GLU A 286 18.48 -4.85 45.94
N GLY A 287 17.35 -4.96 46.65
CA GLY A 287 16.79 -3.88 47.43
C GLY A 287 15.90 -2.91 46.65
N VAL A 288 15.66 -3.13 45.37
CA VAL A 288 14.84 -2.25 44.50
C VAL A 288 13.83 -3.04 43.70
N TYR A 289 12.76 -2.35 43.29
CA TYR A 289 11.76 -2.91 42.37
C TYR A 289 12.20 -2.73 40.93
N LYS A 290 12.04 -3.78 40.18
CA LYS A 290 12.38 -3.84 38.74
C LYS A 290 11.22 -4.38 37.93
N LEU A 291 11.08 -3.90 36.69
CA LEU A 291 10.09 -4.35 35.70
C LEU A 291 10.83 -4.98 34.53
N LYS A 292 10.39 -6.18 34.14
CA LYS A 292 11.01 -6.88 33.01
C LYS A 292 9.94 -7.50 32.14
N ILE A 293 9.88 -7.08 30.88
CA ILE A 293 8.92 -7.69 29.92
C ILE A 293 9.44 -9.07 29.52
N GLU A 294 8.53 -10.01 29.42
CA GLU A 294 8.84 -11.35 28.93
C GLU A 294 9.01 -11.29 27.42
N ASP A 295 10.25 -11.45 26.94
CA ASP A 295 10.60 -11.32 25.54
C ASP A 295 11.83 -12.18 25.21
N THR A 296 12.32 -12.10 23.99
CA THR A 296 13.58 -12.72 23.55
C THR A 296 14.76 -12.23 24.40
N GLY A 297 15.85 -12.97 24.39
CA GLY A 297 17.05 -12.52 25.11
C GLY A 297 18.14 -13.57 25.15
N THR A 298 19.29 -13.16 25.65
CA THR A 298 20.46 -14.04 25.80
C THR A 298 20.55 -14.57 27.22
N ALA A 299 21.09 -15.77 27.36
CA ALA A 299 21.30 -16.37 28.68
C ALA A 299 22.39 -15.60 29.46
N VAL A 300 22.05 -15.21 30.68
CA VAL A 300 22.97 -14.48 31.56
C VAL A 300 23.96 -15.42 32.24
N LYS A 301 23.58 -16.71 32.45
CA LYS A 301 24.41 -17.68 33.13
C LYS A 301 24.19 -19.10 32.57
N THR A 302 25.18 -19.95 32.74
CA THR A 302 25.12 -21.36 32.34
C THR A 302 25.11 -22.25 33.58
N ILE A 303 24.07 -23.07 33.68
CA ILE A 303 23.95 -24.11 34.73
C ILE A 303 24.63 -25.39 34.18
N ASN A 304 25.60 -25.93 34.92
CA ASN A 304 26.36 -27.14 34.51
C ASN A 304 26.71 -27.96 35.74
N SER A 305 27.47 -29.03 35.54
CA SER A 305 27.88 -29.95 36.62
C SER A 305 28.66 -29.29 37.77
N ASP A 306 29.32 -28.17 37.50
CA ASP A 306 30.21 -27.51 38.46
C ASP A 306 29.48 -26.62 39.45
N ASN A 307 28.30 -26.11 39.02
CA ASN A 307 27.52 -25.16 39.81
C ASN A 307 26.14 -25.69 40.27
N VAL A 308 25.84 -26.94 39.99
CA VAL A 308 24.61 -27.61 40.51
C VAL A 308 24.90 -28.21 41.88
N VAL A 309 24.06 -27.95 42.86
CA VAL A 309 24.14 -28.50 44.22
C VAL A 309 23.09 -29.60 44.35
N GLY A 310 23.57 -30.86 44.44
CA GLY A 310 22.64 -31.99 44.48
C GLY A 310 22.20 -32.41 43.08
N GLY A 311 20.92 -32.37 42.83
CA GLY A 311 20.38 -32.78 41.52
C GLY A 311 19.31 -31.82 41.01
N ALA A 312 19.01 -31.97 39.73
CA ALA A 312 17.93 -31.24 39.10
C ALA A 312 16.69 -32.13 38.98
N LYS A 313 15.52 -31.54 39.19
CA LYS A 313 14.24 -32.23 39.02
C LYS A 313 13.60 -31.72 37.72
N LEU A 314 13.37 -32.64 36.79
CA LEU A 314 12.70 -32.35 35.53
C LEU A 314 11.20 -32.61 35.70
N LEU A 315 10.41 -31.65 35.34
CA LEU A 315 8.96 -31.71 35.43
C LEU A 315 8.36 -31.48 34.07
N GLY A 316 7.43 -32.32 33.67
CA GLY A 316 6.57 -32.04 32.54
C GLY A 316 5.26 -31.44 33.02
N GLU A 317 4.69 -30.55 32.32
CA GLU A 317 3.36 -30.02 32.63
C GLU A 317 2.28 -31.09 32.40
N ARG A 318 1.15 -30.89 33.05
CA ARG A 318 -0.02 -31.74 32.83
C ARG A 318 -0.68 -31.42 31.49
N LYS A 319 -1.30 -32.42 30.87
CA LYS A 319 -2.01 -32.27 29.58
C LYS A 319 -3.08 -31.15 29.67
N ASN A 320 -3.63 -30.89 30.83
CA ASN A 320 -4.65 -29.86 31.02
C ASN A 320 -4.12 -28.43 30.77
N ASN A 321 -2.82 -28.22 30.81
CA ASN A 321 -2.19 -26.92 30.60
C ASN A 321 -1.62 -26.78 29.18
N LYS A 322 -1.88 -27.73 28.27
CA LYS A 322 -1.52 -27.68 26.88
C LYS A 322 -2.74 -27.29 26.05
N TYR A 323 -2.57 -26.31 25.23
CA TYR A 323 -3.67 -25.76 24.43
C TYR A 323 -3.42 -25.91 22.94
N ASN A 324 -4.49 -25.99 22.15
CA ASN A 324 -4.46 -25.84 20.70
C ASN A 324 -5.38 -24.69 20.23
N ARG A 325 -6.02 -24.03 21.18
CA ARG A 325 -6.77 -22.78 20.94
C ARG A 325 -6.80 -21.96 22.22
N ILE A 326 -6.58 -20.67 22.11
CA ILE A 326 -6.75 -19.71 23.20
C ILE A 326 -7.90 -18.76 22.82
N ILE A 327 -8.84 -18.59 23.75
CA ILE A 327 -9.90 -17.60 23.65
C ILE A 327 -9.47 -16.41 24.52
N ALA A 328 -9.28 -15.27 23.91
CA ALA A 328 -8.89 -14.02 24.60
C ALA A 328 -10.12 -13.13 24.72
N THR A 329 -10.52 -12.80 25.93
CA THR A 329 -11.56 -11.79 26.21
C THR A 329 -10.88 -10.44 26.39
N PHE A 330 -11.37 -9.42 25.69
CA PHE A 330 -10.83 -8.06 25.75
C PHE A 330 -12.00 -7.06 25.71
N VAL A 331 -11.73 -5.77 25.80
CA VAL A 331 -12.78 -4.74 25.76
C VAL A 331 -12.74 -4.08 24.38
N ASN A 332 -13.85 -4.18 23.65
CA ASN A 332 -13.91 -3.73 22.25
C ASN A 332 -14.54 -2.34 22.14
N PRO A 333 -13.75 -1.31 21.77
CA PRO A 333 -14.31 0.05 21.57
C PRO A 333 -15.43 0.07 20.53
N ASP A 334 -15.32 -0.73 19.46
CA ASP A 334 -16.32 -0.80 18.38
C ASP A 334 -17.64 -1.43 18.84
N LYS A 335 -17.62 -2.14 19.98
CA LYS A 335 -18.81 -2.66 20.66
C LYS A 335 -19.16 -1.83 21.88
N ASN A 336 -18.97 -0.53 21.81
CA ASN A 336 -19.33 0.41 22.85
C ASN A 336 -18.62 0.09 24.20
N TYR A 337 -17.33 -0.38 24.10
CA TYR A 337 -16.50 -0.78 25.24
C TYR A 337 -17.08 -1.96 26.03
N GLN A 338 -17.86 -2.81 25.37
CA GLN A 338 -18.29 -4.10 25.96
C GLN A 338 -17.18 -5.16 25.78
N GLU A 339 -17.28 -6.21 26.58
CA GLU A 339 -16.40 -7.37 26.43
C GLU A 339 -16.66 -8.08 25.11
N ASP A 340 -15.59 -8.51 24.48
CA ASP A 340 -15.60 -9.26 23.23
C ASP A 340 -14.55 -10.36 23.30
N THR A 341 -14.65 -11.36 22.44
CA THR A 341 -13.73 -12.50 22.45
C THR A 341 -13.11 -12.68 21.07
N ILE A 342 -11.87 -13.08 21.08
CA ILE A 342 -11.13 -13.42 19.87
C ILE A 342 -10.30 -14.68 20.13
N SER A 343 -10.20 -15.55 19.16
CA SER A 343 -9.39 -16.77 19.29
C SER A 343 -8.03 -16.65 18.61
N TYR A 344 -7.05 -17.37 19.13
CA TYR A 344 -5.81 -17.67 18.44
C TYR A 344 -5.52 -19.17 18.56
N PRO A 345 -5.30 -19.93 17.50
CA PRO A 345 -5.40 -19.47 16.09
C PRO A 345 -6.84 -19.04 15.74
N PRO A 346 -7.00 -18.16 14.72
CA PRO A 346 -8.33 -17.86 14.21
C PRO A 346 -8.93 -19.08 13.49
N ASN A 347 -10.19 -18.99 13.13
CA ASN A 347 -10.87 -20.10 12.45
C ASN A 347 -10.29 -20.40 11.05
N ASP A 348 -9.69 -19.39 10.43
CA ASP A 348 -8.99 -19.56 9.16
C ASP A 348 -7.47 -19.62 9.44
N ASP A 349 -6.90 -20.80 9.29
CA ASP A 349 -5.46 -21.05 9.50
C ASP A 349 -4.57 -20.46 8.39
N SER A 350 -5.14 -19.88 7.33
CA SER A 350 -4.37 -19.38 6.19
C SER A 350 -3.39 -18.28 6.64
N GLY A 351 -2.18 -18.32 6.13
CA GLY A 351 -1.14 -17.35 6.44
C GLY A 351 -0.40 -17.59 7.76
N LEU A 352 -0.85 -18.54 8.59
CA LEU A 352 -0.16 -18.88 9.85
C LEU A 352 0.99 -19.86 9.61
N PRO A 353 2.07 -19.78 10.42
CA PRO A 353 3.06 -20.84 10.43
C PRO A 353 2.40 -22.18 10.72
N THR A 354 2.86 -23.27 10.09
CA THR A 354 2.28 -24.60 10.22
C THR A 354 2.16 -25.03 11.71
N ALA A 355 3.16 -24.67 12.52
CA ALA A 355 3.16 -25.01 13.95
C ALA A 355 2.05 -24.34 14.75
N ASP A 356 1.54 -23.19 14.28
CA ASP A 356 0.49 -22.42 14.93
C ASP A 356 -0.91 -22.69 14.34
N GLN A 357 -1.00 -23.52 13.29
CA GLN A 357 -2.28 -23.84 12.65
C GLN A 357 -3.11 -24.75 13.55
N HIS A 358 -4.35 -24.38 13.79
CA HIS A 358 -5.26 -25.14 14.64
C HIS A 358 -5.42 -26.57 14.14
N ALA A 359 -5.59 -26.74 12.83
CA ALA A 359 -5.76 -28.07 12.22
C ALA A 359 -4.57 -28.99 12.51
N THR A 360 -3.35 -28.48 12.43
CA THR A 360 -2.12 -29.24 12.73
C THR A 360 -2.07 -29.63 14.20
N MET A 361 -2.32 -28.67 15.10
CA MET A 361 -2.27 -28.91 16.54
C MET A 361 -3.39 -29.86 16.98
N LEU A 362 -4.58 -29.73 16.39
CA LEU A 362 -5.71 -30.60 16.68
C LEU A 362 -5.43 -32.05 16.24
N ALA A 363 -4.79 -32.21 15.08
CA ALA A 363 -4.36 -33.54 14.58
C ALA A 363 -3.36 -34.20 15.53
N ASP A 364 -2.40 -33.41 16.07
CA ASP A 364 -1.41 -33.90 17.04
C ASP A 364 -2.03 -34.31 18.38
N ASP A 365 -2.97 -33.47 18.86
CA ASP A 365 -3.54 -33.64 20.21
C ASP A 365 -4.73 -34.62 20.23
N GLY A 366 -5.41 -34.78 19.08
CA GLY A 366 -6.58 -35.66 18.94
C GLY A 366 -7.86 -35.12 19.56
N VAL A 367 -7.81 -33.97 20.23
CA VAL A 367 -8.94 -33.37 20.94
C VAL A 367 -8.75 -31.86 21.07
N LEU A 368 -9.85 -31.12 21.07
CA LEU A 368 -9.84 -29.68 21.30
C LEU A 368 -9.42 -29.39 22.75
N LEU A 369 -8.38 -28.56 22.90
CA LEU A 369 -7.80 -28.11 24.16
C LEU A 369 -7.83 -26.59 24.16
N GLU A 370 -8.87 -26.00 24.73
CA GLU A 370 -9.07 -24.55 24.78
C GLU A 370 -8.66 -23.97 26.13
N GLY A 371 -7.97 -22.81 26.07
CA GLY A 371 -7.69 -21.98 27.21
C GLY A 371 -8.42 -20.64 27.11
N ASN A 372 -9.00 -20.16 28.20
CA ASN A 372 -9.70 -18.87 28.26
C ASN A 372 -8.88 -17.89 29.09
N TYR A 373 -8.59 -16.71 28.53
CA TYR A 373 -7.80 -15.67 29.20
C TYR A 373 -8.49 -14.32 29.04
N SER A 374 -8.52 -13.54 30.13
CA SER A 374 -9.15 -12.21 30.11
C SER A 374 -8.11 -11.12 30.24
N PHE A 375 -8.25 -10.09 29.37
CA PHE A 375 -7.37 -8.92 29.30
C PHE A 375 -8.24 -7.65 29.44
N PRO A 376 -8.73 -7.32 30.64
CA PRO A 376 -9.72 -6.25 30.82
C PRO A 376 -9.17 -4.83 30.55
N ASN A 377 -7.83 -4.67 30.50
CA ASN A 377 -7.18 -3.41 30.21
C ASN A 377 -6.64 -3.34 28.78
N VAL A 378 -7.00 -4.30 27.91
CA VAL A 378 -6.63 -4.32 26.49
C VAL A 378 -7.88 -3.98 25.67
N THR A 379 -7.72 -3.01 24.76
CA THR A 379 -8.80 -2.61 23.85
C THR A 379 -8.49 -2.95 22.39
N SER A 380 -7.27 -3.38 22.10
CA SER A 380 -6.89 -3.76 20.73
C SER A 380 -7.10 -5.26 20.55
N VAL A 381 -7.91 -5.64 19.56
CA VAL A 381 -8.12 -7.05 19.18
C VAL A 381 -6.77 -7.70 18.81
N TYR A 382 -5.88 -6.94 18.16
CA TYR A 382 -4.59 -7.45 17.69
C TYR A 382 -3.63 -7.69 18.86
N GLN A 383 -3.64 -6.79 19.86
CA GLN A 383 -2.85 -7.00 21.08
C GLN A 383 -3.37 -8.24 21.83
N ALA A 384 -4.69 -8.39 21.95
CA ALA A 384 -5.30 -9.55 22.60
C ALA A 384 -4.90 -10.86 21.90
N GLN A 385 -4.94 -10.88 20.57
CA GLN A 385 -4.48 -12.03 19.79
C GLN A 385 -2.97 -12.28 19.94
N GLY A 386 -2.16 -11.21 20.00
CA GLY A 386 -0.71 -11.35 20.22
C GLY A 386 -0.38 -11.94 21.59
N LEU A 387 -1.12 -11.57 22.62
CA LEU A 387 -0.98 -12.18 23.94
C LEU A 387 -1.40 -13.65 23.92
N ALA A 388 -2.52 -13.96 23.25
CA ALA A 388 -3.01 -15.34 23.09
C ALA A 388 -2.01 -16.21 22.32
N GLU A 389 -1.35 -15.65 21.30
CA GLU A 389 -0.33 -16.31 20.49
C GLU A 389 0.84 -16.78 21.36
N VAL A 390 1.35 -15.91 22.22
CA VAL A 390 2.48 -16.26 23.11
C VAL A 390 2.04 -17.32 24.14
N ILE A 391 0.85 -17.17 24.71
CA ILE A 391 0.31 -18.16 25.66
C ILE A 391 0.18 -19.53 25.00
N LEU A 392 -0.33 -19.58 23.76
CA LEU A 392 -0.47 -20.82 23.01
C LEU A 392 0.89 -21.50 22.82
N ARG A 393 1.86 -20.75 22.25
CA ARG A 393 3.20 -21.28 21.96
C ARG A 393 3.91 -21.79 23.22
N ARG A 394 3.80 -21.04 24.33
CA ARG A 394 4.35 -21.45 25.61
C ARG A 394 3.70 -22.73 26.13
N SER A 395 2.36 -22.84 26.02
CA SER A 395 1.63 -24.02 26.52
C SER A 395 2.03 -25.32 25.83
N ARG A 396 2.59 -25.22 24.63
CA ARG A 396 3.00 -26.38 23.86
C ARG A 396 4.47 -26.80 24.12
N ASN A 397 5.22 -26.00 24.92
CA ASN A 397 6.60 -26.23 25.28
C ASN A 397 6.66 -26.27 26.83
N GLN A 398 6.52 -27.44 27.39
CA GLN A 398 6.11 -27.62 28.80
C GLN A 398 7.23 -28.11 29.73
N LEU A 399 8.50 -28.02 29.29
CA LEU A 399 9.59 -28.52 30.11
C LEU A 399 9.91 -27.51 31.22
N GLN A 400 9.84 -28.00 32.48
CA GLN A 400 10.23 -27.24 33.65
C GLN A 400 11.39 -27.94 34.35
N VAL A 401 12.26 -27.15 34.95
CA VAL A 401 13.39 -27.64 35.73
C VAL A 401 13.43 -26.95 37.10
N GLN A 402 13.50 -27.73 38.15
CA GLN A 402 13.81 -27.23 39.48
C GLN A 402 15.23 -27.66 39.80
N VAL A 403 16.10 -26.69 40.12
CA VAL A 403 17.51 -26.96 40.35
C VAL A 403 18.06 -26.05 41.43
N ARG A 404 18.88 -26.60 42.29
CA ARG A 404 19.65 -25.86 43.30
C ARG A 404 21.03 -25.56 42.71
N VAL A 405 21.44 -24.29 42.77
CA VAL A 405 22.73 -23.85 42.23
C VAL A 405 23.53 -23.12 43.30
N THR A 406 24.82 -22.97 43.02
CA THR A 406 25.76 -22.27 43.94
C THR A 406 25.47 -20.78 44.04
N SER A 407 26.11 -20.12 44.99
CA SER A 407 25.99 -18.68 45.29
C SER A 407 26.36 -17.79 44.09
N GLU A 408 27.03 -18.31 43.09
CA GLU A 408 27.33 -17.52 41.89
C GLU A 408 26.08 -17.09 41.10
N PHE A 409 24.90 -17.67 41.39
CA PHE A 409 23.62 -17.30 40.78
C PHE A 409 22.84 -16.26 41.64
N LEU A 410 23.43 -15.65 42.63
CA LEU A 410 22.78 -14.65 43.46
C LEU A 410 22.44 -13.36 42.68
N ASP A 411 23.13 -13.11 41.59
CA ASP A 411 22.89 -11.97 40.70
C ASP A 411 21.85 -12.25 39.56
N VAL A 412 21.33 -13.48 39.49
CA VAL A 412 20.25 -13.83 38.56
C VAL A 412 18.92 -13.33 39.14
N ALA A 413 18.05 -12.85 38.29
CA ALA A 413 16.73 -12.34 38.67
C ALA A 413 15.61 -13.16 38.00
N VAL A 414 14.42 -13.10 38.59
CA VAL A 414 13.22 -13.65 37.98
C VAL A 414 12.96 -12.91 36.63
N GLY A 415 12.70 -13.65 35.56
CA GLY A 415 12.57 -13.12 34.24
C GLY A 415 13.84 -13.25 33.41
N ASP A 416 15.01 -13.51 34.03
CA ASP A 416 16.24 -13.75 33.28
C ASP A 416 16.20 -15.07 32.52
N ILE A 417 17.01 -15.17 31.49
CA ILE A 417 17.24 -16.42 30.77
C ILE A 417 18.55 -17.01 31.26
N VAL A 418 18.52 -18.28 31.61
CA VAL A 418 19.74 -19.09 31.92
C VAL A 418 19.77 -20.26 30.94
N GLN A 419 20.92 -20.83 30.70
CA GLN A 419 20.99 -22.02 29.84
C GLN A 419 21.54 -23.21 30.66
N ILE A 420 21.10 -24.40 30.31
CA ILE A 420 21.54 -25.62 30.94
C ILE A 420 22.45 -26.38 29.97
N TYR A 421 23.66 -26.66 30.43
CA TYR A 421 24.60 -27.54 29.73
C TYR A 421 24.71 -28.87 30.42
N TYR A 422 24.00 -29.86 29.88
CA TYR A 422 24.04 -31.25 30.37
C TYR A 422 23.85 -32.21 29.18
N PRO A 423 24.91 -32.37 28.35
CA PRO A 423 24.77 -33.09 27.09
C PRO A 423 24.34 -34.53 27.21
N THR A 424 24.71 -35.26 28.32
CA THR A 424 24.25 -36.62 28.54
C THR A 424 22.75 -36.71 28.77
N GLY A 425 22.13 -35.64 29.23
CA GLY A 425 20.68 -35.53 29.41
C GLY A 425 19.97 -34.85 28.26
N GLY A 426 20.70 -34.55 27.16
CA GLY A 426 20.13 -33.94 25.97
C GLY A 426 20.09 -32.41 26.00
N PHE A 427 20.69 -31.77 26.99
CA PHE A 427 20.69 -30.30 27.10
C PHE A 427 22.06 -29.77 26.67
N ASN A 428 22.11 -29.15 25.50
CA ASN A 428 23.31 -28.52 24.96
C ASN A 428 23.10 -27.00 24.91
N ASN A 429 23.37 -26.34 26.05
CA ASN A 429 23.10 -24.92 26.24
C ASN A 429 21.63 -24.57 25.97
N LYS A 430 20.72 -25.45 26.42
CA LYS A 430 19.28 -25.22 26.21
C LYS A 430 18.80 -24.05 27.10
N PRO A 431 18.15 -23.04 26.55
CA PRO A 431 17.73 -21.86 27.32
C PRO A 431 16.46 -22.12 28.13
N PHE A 432 16.42 -21.52 29.30
CA PHE A 432 15.29 -21.54 30.23
C PHE A 432 15.09 -20.15 30.83
N ARG A 433 13.85 -19.78 31.05
CA ARG A 433 13.53 -18.54 31.76
C ARG A 433 13.33 -18.84 33.24
N VAL A 434 13.88 -17.99 34.11
CA VAL A 434 13.73 -18.08 35.56
C VAL A 434 12.34 -17.58 35.93
N LEU A 435 11.49 -18.45 36.42
CA LEU A 435 10.15 -18.11 36.90
C LEU A 435 10.11 -17.91 38.42
N GLY A 436 11.01 -18.57 39.12
CA GLY A 436 11.07 -18.46 40.59
C GLY A 436 12.48 -18.63 41.10
N MET A 437 12.77 -17.95 42.18
CA MET A 437 14.09 -18.00 42.81
C MET A 437 13.93 -17.91 44.33
N THR A 438 14.64 -18.79 45.05
CA THR A 438 14.69 -18.76 46.52
C THR A 438 16.14 -18.82 46.93
N ILE A 439 16.56 -17.86 47.75
CA ILE A 439 17.92 -17.85 48.34
C ILE A 439 17.87 -18.60 49.68
N ASN A 440 18.70 -19.59 49.83
CA ASN A 440 18.74 -20.40 51.05
C ASN A 440 19.74 -19.80 52.08
N GLU A 441 19.62 -20.23 53.31
CA GLU A 441 20.51 -19.73 54.40
C GLU A 441 22.00 -20.01 54.13
N ASP A 442 22.33 -21.07 53.37
CA ASP A 442 23.69 -21.44 52.98
C ASP A 442 24.15 -20.71 51.68
N LEU A 443 23.38 -19.68 51.25
CA LEU A 443 23.61 -18.90 50.05
C LEU A 443 23.51 -19.71 48.77
N THR A 444 23.01 -20.94 48.79
CA THR A 444 22.61 -21.62 47.55
C THR A 444 21.31 -21.00 47.03
N VAL A 445 21.04 -21.14 45.73
CA VAL A 445 19.86 -20.59 45.10
C VAL A 445 19.02 -21.72 44.49
N ASP A 446 17.77 -21.82 44.91
CA ASP A 446 16.80 -22.71 44.24
C ASP A 446 16.14 -21.97 43.13
N LEU A 447 16.27 -22.48 41.88
CA LEU A 447 15.68 -21.89 40.69
C LEU A 447 14.54 -22.76 40.17
N GLN A 448 13.44 -22.13 39.80
CA GLN A 448 12.34 -22.71 39.05
C GLN A 448 12.45 -22.18 37.60
N LEU A 449 12.66 -23.04 36.66
CA LEU A 449 12.99 -22.73 35.28
C LEU A 449 11.91 -23.28 34.35
N PHE A 450 11.55 -22.53 33.37
CA PHE A 450 10.63 -22.90 32.29
C PHE A 450 11.35 -22.80 30.95
N GLU A 451 11.13 -23.76 30.06
CA GLU A 451 11.72 -23.76 28.72
C GLU A 451 11.50 -22.46 28.02
N HIS A 452 12.56 -21.89 27.46
CA HIS A 452 12.54 -20.63 26.70
C HIS A 452 12.90 -20.90 25.24
N GLN A 453 12.16 -20.26 24.34
CA GLN A 453 12.49 -20.21 22.91
C GLN A 453 12.11 -18.81 22.42
N ASP A 454 13.00 -18.17 21.67
CA ASP A 454 12.79 -16.83 21.14
C ASP A 454 11.57 -16.75 20.22
N ASN A 455 11.26 -17.83 19.50
CA ASN A 455 10.11 -17.89 18.58
C ASN A 455 8.77 -17.78 19.30
N PHE A 456 8.70 -17.96 20.62
CA PHE A 456 7.45 -17.73 21.37
C PHE A 456 6.97 -16.29 21.18
N TYR A 457 7.91 -15.34 21.08
CA TYR A 457 7.64 -13.90 21.10
C TYR A 457 7.60 -13.27 19.70
N SER A 458 7.81 -14.08 18.66
CA SER A 458 7.73 -13.60 17.27
C SER A 458 6.30 -13.16 16.94
N TRP A 459 6.14 -11.91 16.59
CA TRP A 459 4.83 -11.39 16.18
C TRP A 459 4.44 -11.95 14.82
N SER A 460 3.28 -12.56 14.71
CA SER A 460 2.69 -12.92 13.41
C SER A 460 1.63 -11.87 13.04
N THR A 461 1.58 -11.49 11.76
CA THR A 461 0.55 -10.60 11.24
C THR A 461 -0.80 -11.31 11.33
N LYS A 462 -1.81 -10.63 11.88
CA LYS A 462 -3.13 -11.23 12.13
C LYS A 462 -4.03 -11.09 10.90
N ALA A 463 -5.13 -11.81 10.89
CA ALA A 463 -6.23 -11.54 9.97
C ALA A 463 -6.89 -10.21 10.34
N GLN A 464 -7.34 -9.44 9.37
CA GLN A 464 -8.05 -8.20 9.66
C GLN A 464 -9.34 -8.52 10.41
N ALA A 465 -9.57 -7.82 11.51
CA ALA A 465 -10.79 -8.00 12.29
C ALA A 465 -12.00 -7.57 11.46
N PRO A 466 -13.12 -8.30 11.51
CA PRO A 466 -14.31 -7.88 10.78
C PRO A 466 -14.85 -6.56 11.32
N THR A 467 -15.27 -5.69 10.42
CA THR A 467 -15.94 -4.45 10.79
C THR A 467 -17.33 -4.77 11.34
N ILE A 468 -17.66 -4.13 12.44
CA ILE A 468 -18.96 -4.33 13.09
C ILE A 468 -19.95 -3.38 12.41
N ALA A 469 -21.05 -3.94 11.91
CA ALA A 469 -22.10 -3.13 11.30
C ALA A 469 -22.79 -2.30 12.39
N ASP A 470 -23.04 -1.03 12.08
CA ASP A 470 -23.83 -0.19 12.97
C ASP A 470 -25.26 -0.72 13.05
N THR A 471 -25.71 -1.07 14.23
CA THR A 471 -27.06 -1.58 14.47
C THR A 471 -28.00 -0.53 15.03
N ASN A 472 -27.57 0.70 15.17
CA ASN A 472 -28.43 1.78 15.61
C ASN A 472 -29.45 2.11 14.51
N LEU A 473 -30.68 2.38 14.89
CA LEU A 473 -31.69 2.84 13.96
C LEU A 473 -31.37 4.29 13.56
N PRO A 474 -31.25 4.58 12.27
CA PRO A 474 -31.00 5.96 11.86
C PRO A 474 -32.18 6.87 12.21
N ASN A 475 -31.90 8.16 12.39
CA ASN A 475 -32.93 9.16 12.63
C ASN A 475 -33.85 9.25 11.41
N PRO A 476 -35.15 8.97 11.54
CA PRO A 476 -36.06 8.97 10.37
C PRO A 476 -36.28 10.34 9.76
N LEU A 477 -35.90 11.42 10.46
CA LEU A 477 -36.01 12.79 9.96
C LEU A 477 -34.74 13.31 9.32
N SER A 478 -33.70 12.48 9.27
CA SER A 478 -32.41 12.82 8.64
C SER A 478 -32.01 11.69 7.71
N VAL A 479 -31.79 11.99 6.43
CA VAL A 479 -31.41 11.01 5.42
C VAL A 479 -30.00 11.30 4.96
N GLN A 480 -29.16 10.26 5.00
CA GLN A 480 -27.79 10.37 4.50
C GLN A 480 -27.79 10.42 2.96
N PRO A 481 -27.01 11.32 2.37
CA PRO A 481 -26.97 11.42 0.90
C PRO A 481 -26.34 10.15 0.28
N PRO A 482 -26.49 10.00 -1.04
CA PRO A 482 -25.75 8.95 -1.76
C PRO A 482 -24.26 9.03 -1.44
N ALA A 483 -23.60 7.88 -1.33
CA ALA A 483 -22.17 7.83 -1.00
C ALA A 483 -21.32 8.46 -2.10
N SER A 484 -21.76 8.36 -3.36
CA SER A 484 -21.07 8.95 -4.50
C SER A 484 -22.02 9.06 -5.69
N VAL A 485 -21.64 9.91 -6.65
CA VAL A 485 -22.24 9.93 -8.00
C VAL A 485 -21.06 9.98 -8.96
N THR A 486 -20.99 8.99 -9.86
CA THR A 486 -19.96 8.95 -10.92
C THR A 486 -20.64 8.96 -12.27
N LEU A 487 -20.00 9.62 -13.22
CA LEU A 487 -20.53 9.80 -14.57
C LEU A 487 -19.55 9.20 -15.57
N ASP A 488 -20.08 8.48 -16.54
CA ASP A 488 -19.29 8.00 -17.67
C ASP A 488 -20.10 8.18 -18.95
N ASP A 489 -19.43 8.17 -20.10
CA ASP A 489 -20.13 8.30 -21.36
C ASP A 489 -19.81 7.09 -22.24
N GLN A 490 -20.81 6.63 -22.98
CA GLN A 490 -20.70 5.44 -23.81
C GLN A 490 -21.38 5.64 -25.16
N LEU A 491 -20.83 4.95 -26.17
CA LEU A 491 -21.47 4.85 -27.46
C LEU A 491 -22.46 3.68 -27.46
N ILE A 492 -23.66 3.93 -27.95
CA ILE A 492 -24.69 2.89 -28.11
C ILE A 492 -25.03 2.76 -29.59
N GLN A 493 -24.93 1.55 -30.12
CA GLN A 493 -25.31 1.28 -31.50
C GLN A 493 -26.67 0.60 -31.55
N TYR A 494 -27.61 1.19 -32.26
CA TYR A 494 -28.92 0.60 -32.52
C TYR A 494 -28.84 -0.44 -33.64
N ASN A 495 -29.88 -1.23 -33.76
CA ASN A 495 -29.97 -2.31 -34.77
C ASN A 495 -29.93 -1.78 -36.22
N ASP A 496 -30.29 -0.53 -36.43
CA ASP A 496 -30.20 0.14 -37.72
C ASP A 496 -28.83 0.67 -38.08
N GLY A 497 -27.87 0.51 -37.14
CA GLY A 497 -26.50 1.00 -37.30
C GLY A 497 -26.24 2.40 -36.77
N THR A 498 -27.30 3.11 -36.32
CA THR A 498 -27.15 4.45 -35.72
C THR A 498 -26.39 4.34 -34.41
N VAL A 499 -25.38 5.22 -34.21
CA VAL A 499 -24.63 5.31 -32.95
C VAL A 499 -25.00 6.60 -32.28
N ILE A 500 -25.39 6.51 -31.01
CA ILE A 500 -25.68 7.66 -30.15
C ILE A 500 -24.76 7.66 -28.95
N VAL A 501 -24.55 8.85 -28.37
CA VAL A 501 -23.80 8.99 -27.11
C VAL A 501 -24.79 8.99 -25.96
N ALA A 502 -24.46 8.25 -24.92
CA ALA A 502 -25.24 8.17 -23.67
C ALA A 502 -24.31 8.51 -22.51
N MET A 503 -24.88 9.13 -21.48
CA MET A 503 -24.20 9.39 -20.21
C MET A 503 -24.74 8.40 -19.19
N ASP A 504 -23.84 7.58 -18.64
CA ASP A 504 -24.14 6.62 -17.57
C ASP A 504 -23.90 7.29 -16.22
N ILE A 505 -24.86 7.16 -15.33
CA ILE A 505 -24.83 7.71 -13.97
C ILE A 505 -24.84 6.54 -13.02
N THR A 506 -23.76 6.35 -12.26
CA THR A 506 -23.66 5.33 -11.23
C THR A 506 -23.75 6.00 -9.86
N ILE A 507 -24.69 5.54 -9.05
CA ILE A 507 -25.00 6.08 -7.74
C ILE A 507 -24.44 5.14 -6.68
N GLY A 508 -23.55 5.63 -5.83
CA GLY A 508 -23.13 4.90 -4.63
C GLY A 508 -24.30 4.93 -3.63
N ALA A 509 -24.73 3.75 -3.18
CA ALA A 509 -25.88 3.66 -2.28
C ALA A 509 -25.68 4.54 -1.04
N SER A 510 -26.73 5.20 -0.59
CA SER A 510 -26.74 5.85 0.72
C SER A 510 -26.46 4.81 1.82
N PRO A 511 -25.71 5.15 2.86
CA PRO A 511 -25.57 4.24 4.01
C PRO A 511 -26.87 4.09 4.83
N ASP A 512 -27.87 4.89 4.55
CA ASP A 512 -29.16 4.84 5.24
C ASP A 512 -29.99 3.66 4.71
N ASN A 513 -30.38 2.76 5.59
CA ASN A 513 -31.13 1.54 5.23
C ASN A 513 -32.60 1.81 4.91
N PHE A 514 -33.11 3.02 5.14
CA PHE A 514 -34.52 3.33 4.95
C PHE A 514 -34.78 4.20 3.74
N VAL A 515 -33.83 4.29 2.81
CA VAL A 515 -34.01 4.98 1.53
C VAL A 515 -35.09 4.25 0.72
N ASP A 516 -36.08 5.01 0.28
CA ASP A 516 -37.16 4.51 -0.57
C ASP A 516 -36.78 4.61 -2.05
N TYR A 517 -36.21 5.76 -2.44
CA TYR A 517 -35.76 5.95 -3.83
C TYR A 517 -34.73 7.08 -3.93
N TYR A 518 -34.05 7.13 -5.07
CA TYR A 518 -33.13 8.21 -5.47
C TYR A 518 -33.81 9.08 -6.52
N GLN A 519 -33.64 10.40 -6.44
CA GLN A 519 -34.06 11.36 -7.47
C GLN A 519 -32.80 11.85 -8.18
N VAL A 520 -32.75 11.59 -9.50
CA VAL A 520 -31.65 11.98 -10.37
C VAL A 520 -32.07 13.16 -11.23
N GLU A 521 -31.27 14.20 -11.22
CA GLU A 521 -31.51 15.41 -12.03
C GLU A 521 -30.23 15.77 -12.79
N TYR A 522 -30.41 16.29 -14.00
CA TYR A 522 -29.29 16.70 -14.86
C TYR A 522 -29.61 17.99 -15.62
N LYS A 523 -28.56 18.65 -16.10
CA LYS A 523 -28.66 19.81 -17.00
C LYS A 523 -27.38 19.95 -17.80
N LEU A 524 -27.40 20.69 -18.91
CA LEU A 524 -26.18 21.25 -19.49
C LEU A 524 -25.61 22.27 -18.50
N ASN A 525 -24.31 22.34 -18.38
CA ASN A 525 -23.69 23.34 -17.50
C ASN A 525 -24.11 24.79 -17.87
N SER A 526 -24.39 25.03 -19.14
CA SER A 526 -24.86 26.31 -19.65
C SER A 526 -26.33 26.63 -19.27
N ASP A 527 -27.13 25.61 -18.90
CA ASP A 527 -28.54 25.78 -18.53
C ASP A 527 -28.67 26.24 -17.09
N SER A 528 -29.75 27.03 -16.82
CA SER A 528 -30.06 27.48 -15.45
C SER A 528 -30.73 26.39 -14.61
N ASP A 529 -31.54 25.54 -15.23
CA ASP A 529 -32.49 24.67 -14.50
C ASP A 529 -32.21 23.18 -14.70
N TYR A 530 -32.23 22.42 -13.61
CA TYR A 530 -32.13 20.99 -13.63
C TYR A 530 -33.44 20.33 -14.10
N LYS A 531 -33.30 19.27 -14.86
CA LYS A 531 -34.42 18.43 -15.33
C LYS A 531 -34.37 17.09 -14.56
N ILE A 532 -35.50 16.66 -14.03
CA ILE A 532 -35.59 15.34 -13.39
C ILE A 532 -35.45 14.29 -14.50
N HIS A 533 -34.47 13.39 -14.34
CA HIS A 533 -34.26 12.27 -15.24
C HIS A 533 -35.01 11.03 -14.75
N ALA A 534 -34.83 10.68 -13.46
CA ALA A 534 -35.38 9.44 -12.91
C ALA A 534 -35.70 9.59 -11.43
N GLN A 535 -36.68 8.83 -10.96
CA GLN A 535 -36.99 8.62 -9.56
C GLN A 535 -37.20 7.11 -9.36
N GLY A 536 -36.40 6.47 -8.53
CA GLY A 536 -36.48 5.01 -8.34
C GLY A 536 -35.34 4.46 -7.52
N THR A 537 -35.37 3.15 -7.31
CA THR A 537 -34.38 2.42 -6.50
C THR A 537 -33.11 2.05 -7.28
N GLY A 538 -33.11 2.21 -8.61
CA GLY A 538 -31.99 1.79 -9.45
C GLY A 538 -30.76 2.67 -9.25
N LEU A 539 -29.63 2.04 -8.95
CA LEU A 539 -28.36 2.73 -8.72
C LEU A 539 -27.63 3.06 -10.02
N ASN A 540 -28.09 2.56 -11.15
CA ASN A 540 -27.53 2.88 -12.46
C ASN A 540 -28.61 3.48 -13.33
N GLN A 541 -28.35 4.66 -13.87
CA GLN A 541 -29.25 5.40 -14.73
C GLN A 541 -28.51 5.77 -16.02
N ARG A 542 -29.24 6.05 -17.07
CA ARG A 542 -28.63 6.37 -18.37
C ARG A 542 -29.41 7.47 -19.07
N VAL A 543 -28.74 8.57 -19.38
CA VAL A 543 -29.27 9.67 -20.18
C VAL A 543 -28.85 9.45 -21.63
N LEU A 544 -29.82 9.32 -22.53
CA LEU A 544 -29.55 9.06 -23.95
C LEU A 544 -29.49 10.38 -24.73
N ASN A 545 -28.77 10.36 -25.86
CA ASN A 545 -28.64 11.49 -26.79
C ASN A 545 -28.05 12.73 -26.12
N VAL A 546 -27.01 12.54 -25.29
CA VAL A 546 -26.22 13.66 -24.80
C VAL A 546 -25.34 14.23 -25.93
N ILE A 547 -25.02 15.50 -25.84
CA ILE A 547 -24.30 16.21 -26.91
C ILE A 547 -22.78 16.09 -26.65
N ASP A 548 -22.04 15.64 -27.67
CA ASP A 548 -20.58 15.53 -27.62
C ASP A 548 -19.95 16.89 -27.30
N GLN A 549 -18.88 16.88 -26.53
CA GLN A 549 -18.06 18.02 -26.10
C GLN A 549 -18.77 18.99 -25.15
N GLU A 550 -20.04 18.75 -24.83
CA GLU A 550 -20.79 19.58 -23.89
C GLU A 550 -20.62 19.05 -22.45
N VAL A 551 -20.64 19.98 -21.50
CA VAL A 551 -20.49 19.69 -20.08
C VAL A 551 -21.86 19.51 -19.45
N TYR A 552 -22.07 18.38 -18.75
CA TYR A 552 -23.30 18.08 -18.03
C TYR A 552 -23.07 18.11 -16.53
N ASP A 553 -23.97 18.75 -15.81
CA ASP A 553 -24.07 18.70 -14.35
C ASP A 553 -25.15 17.71 -13.98
N VAL A 554 -24.84 16.81 -13.07
CA VAL A 554 -25.78 15.82 -12.51
C VAL A 554 -25.81 15.98 -11.00
N ARG A 555 -27.02 15.87 -10.40
CA ARG A 555 -27.16 15.83 -8.95
C ARG A 555 -28.16 14.76 -8.54
N VAL A 556 -27.89 14.12 -7.40
CA VAL A 556 -28.69 13.01 -6.91
C VAL A 556 -28.95 13.21 -5.42
N LYS A 557 -30.18 12.96 -4.96
CA LYS A 557 -30.51 12.91 -3.54
C LYS A 557 -31.25 11.61 -3.23
N ALA A 558 -31.14 11.17 -1.97
CA ALA A 558 -31.89 10.02 -1.45
C ALA A 558 -33.15 10.52 -0.75
N ILE A 559 -34.25 9.81 -0.87
CA ILE A 559 -35.51 10.08 -0.20
C ILE A 559 -35.93 8.82 0.57
N ASN A 560 -36.29 8.97 1.85
CA ASN A 560 -36.70 7.84 2.67
C ASN A 560 -38.19 7.55 2.57
N THR A 561 -38.66 6.51 3.26
CA THR A 561 -40.03 6.05 3.26
C THR A 561 -41.02 7.06 3.86
N LEU A 562 -40.53 8.07 4.57
CA LEU A 562 -41.34 9.16 5.11
C LEU A 562 -41.35 10.39 4.22
N GLY A 563 -40.66 10.37 3.08
CA GLY A 563 -40.57 11.48 2.13
C GLY A 563 -39.52 12.54 2.49
N VAL A 564 -38.70 12.28 3.49
CA VAL A 564 -37.60 13.20 3.86
C VAL A 564 -36.47 13.01 2.87
N SER A 565 -35.88 14.10 2.37
CA SER A 565 -34.80 14.04 1.38
C SER A 565 -33.47 14.43 1.98
N SER A 566 -32.43 13.81 1.52
CA SER A 566 -31.04 14.19 1.82
C SER A 566 -30.62 15.45 1.08
N THR A 567 -29.45 15.96 1.39
CA THR A 567 -28.74 16.92 0.53
C THR A 567 -28.38 16.25 -0.80
N TYR A 568 -28.12 17.07 -1.82
CA TYR A 568 -27.68 16.59 -3.13
C TYR A 568 -26.19 16.25 -3.13
N VAL A 569 -25.83 15.16 -3.79
CA VAL A 569 -24.45 14.88 -4.24
C VAL A 569 -24.39 15.22 -5.71
N THR A 570 -23.37 15.96 -6.12
CA THR A 570 -23.23 16.50 -7.48
C THR A 570 -22.03 15.87 -8.18
N ALA A 571 -22.12 15.76 -9.50
CA ALA A 571 -21.01 15.35 -10.37
C ALA A 571 -21.11 16.11 -11.68
N GLN A 572 -19.97 16.31 -12.33
CA GLN A 572 -19.88 17.01 -13.62
C GLN A 572 -19.08 16.13 -14.59
N ARG A 573 -19.46 16.13 -15.85
CA ARG A 573 -18.78 15.36 -16.90
C ARG A 573 -18.82 16.12 -18.22
N THR A 574 -17.65 16.24 -18.84
CA THR A 574 -17.58 16.63 -20.25
C THR A 574 -17.76 15.35 -21.08
N ILE A 575 -18.72 15.37 -21.99
CA ILE A 575 -19.03 14.19 -22.81
C ILE A 575 -17.96 14.09 -23.90
N VAL A 576 -17.17 13.05 -23.86
CA VAL A 576 -16.12 12.78 -24.86
C VAL A 576 -16.70 11.98 -26.02
N GLY A 577 -17.66 11.13 -25.77
CA GLY A 577 -18.43 10.40 -26.79
C GLY A 577 -17.54 9.60 -27.74
N ALA A 578 -17.64 9.89 -29.02
CA ALA A 578 -16.84 9.24 -30.06
C ALA A 578 -15.39 9.68 -30.07
N LEU A 579 -15.02 10.72 -29.32
CA LEU A 579 -13.63 11.17 -29.19
C LEU A 579 -12.86 10.37 -28.13
N ALA A 580 -13.52 9.53 -27.33
CA ALA A 580 -12.84 8.70 -26.34
C ALA A 580 -11.91 7.71 -27.05
N PRO A 581 -10.65 7.59 -26.62
CA PRO A 581 -9.78 6.54 -27.18
C PRO A 581 -10.38 5.16 -26.96
N PRO A 582 -10.14 4.19 -27.87
CA PRO A 582 -10.63 2.83 -27.64
C PRO A 582 -9.93 2.17 -26.45
N SER A 583 -10.55 1.13 -25.92
CA SER A 583 -10.00 0.35 -24.82
C SER A 583 -8.64 -0.25 -25.20
N ASP A 584 -7.76 -0.41 -24.21
CA ASP A 584 -6.44 -1.02 -24.41
C ASP A 584 -6.58 -2.48 -24.83
N VAL A 585 -5.59 -2.97 -25.58
CA VAL A 585 -5.56 -4.35 -26.06
C VAL A 585 -5.10 -5.26 -24.91
N GLU A 586 -5.85 -6.34 -24.69
CA GLU A 586 -5.55 -7.31 -23.62
C GLU A 586 -5.06 -8.65 -24.20
N ASP A 587 -4.36 -9.42 -23.36
CA ASP A 587 -3.87 -10.78 -23.66
C ASP A 587 -2.96 -10.84 -24.88
N PHE A 588 -2.16 -9.78 -25.11
CA PHE A 588 -1.24 -9.75 -26.26
C PHE A 588 -0.15 -10.80 -26.08
N ALA A 589 -0.03 -11.73 -27.00
CA ALA A 589 0.85 -12.88 -26.90
C ALA A 589 1.60 -13.14 -28.20
N VAL A 590 2.79 -13.76 -28.09
CA VAL A 590 3.61 -14.16 -29.25
C VAL A 590 3.94 -15.67 -29.16
N ASN A 591 3.75 -16.37 -30.26
CA ASN A 591 4.17 -17.76 -30.41
C ASN A 591 5.02 -17.89 -31.66
N VAL A 592 6.29 -18.28 -31.51
CA VAL A 592 7.25 -18.34 -32.63
C VAL A 592 7.37 -19.76 -33.14
N ILE A 593 7.04 -19.96 -34.43
CA ILE A 593 7.06 -21.27 -35.08
C ILE A 593 7.71 -21.08 -36.45
N ASN A 594 8.75 -21.85 -36.72
CA ASN A 594 9.44 -21.89 -38.03
C ASN A 594 9.93 -20.49 -38.51
N GLY A 595 10.38 -19.65 -37.58
CA GLY A 595 10.88 -18.33 -37.93
C GLY A 595 9.80 -17.27 -38.13
N GLU A 596 8.55 -17.60 -37.84
CA GLU A 596 7.41 -16.68 -37.89
C GLU A 596 6.87 -16.45 -36.48
N ALA A 597 6.56 -15.20 -36.18
CA ALA A 597 5.90 -14.81 -34.92
C ALA A 597 4.41 -14.67 -35.17
N HIS A 598 3.66 -15.54 -34.51
CA HIS A 598 2.20 -15.51 -34.53
C HIS A 598 1.74 -14.67 -33.33
N LEU A 599 1.33 -13.45 -33.58
CA LEU A 599 0.84 -12.50 -32.57
C LEU A 599 -0.67 -12.69 -32.42
N SER A 600 -1.19 -12.69 -31.19
CA SER A 600 -2.61 -12.82 -30.89
C SER A 600 -3.02 -11.98 -29.69
N TRP A 601 -4.29 -11.58 -29.61
CA TRP A 601 -4.83 -10.73 -28.57
C TRP A 601 -6.33 -10.93 -28.41
N THR A 602 -6.89 -10.43 -27.29
CA THR A 602 -8.35 -10.42 -27.09
C THR A 602 -8.97 -9.25 -27.88
N ALA A 603 -10.12 -9.51 -28.51
CA ALA A 603 -10.82 -8.49 -29.29
C ALA A 603 -11.28 -7.33 -28.39
N VAL A 604 -10.92 -6.11 -28.76
CA VAL A 604 -11.44 -4.91 -28.12
C VAL A 604 -12.91 -4.74 -28.54
N SER A 605 -13.77 -4.49 -27.55
CA SER A 605 -15.22 -4.48 -27.73
C SER A 605 -15.80 -3.14 -28.18
N ASP A 606 -14.99 -2.10 -28.26
CA ASP A 606 -15.44 -0.74 -28.62
C ASP A 606 -16.17 -0.73 -29.97
N LEU A 607 -17.32 -0.06 -29.99
CA LEU A 607 -18.21 -0.08 -31.16
C LEU A 607 -17.63 0.68 -32.34
N ASP A 608 -16.83 1.68 -32.09
CA ASP A 608 -16.19 2.50 -33.11
C ASP A 608 -14.76 2.05 -33.46
N LEU A 609 -14.29 0.94 -32.88
CA LEU A 609 -12.99 0.37 -33.24
C LEU A 609 -12.87 0.19 -34.76
N ALA A 610 -11.79 0.66 -35.36
CA ALA A 610 -11.54 0.54 -36.79
C ALA A 610 -10.53 -0.57 -37.10
N TYR A 611 -9.37 -0.56 -36.41
CA TYR A 611 -8.30 -1.53 -36.69
C TYR A 611 -7.35 -1.59 -35.51
N TYR A 612 -6.39 -2.53 -35.59
CA TYR A 612 -5.24 -2.59 -34.68
C TYR A 612 -3.99 -2.24 -35.44
N GLN A 613 -3.01 -1.64 -34.78
CA GLN A 613 -1.69 -1.37 -35.34
C GLN A 613 -0.62 -2.06 -34.49
N VAL A 614 0.34 -2.71 -35.15
CA VAL A 614 1.45 -3.38 -34.47
C VAL A 614 2.75 -2.65 -34.84
N ARG A 615 3.54 -2.31 -33.81
CA ARG A 615 4.88 -1.77 -33.96
C ARG A 615 5.93 -2.75 -33.43
N TYR A 616 7.16 -2.49 -33.74
CA TYR A 616 8.31 -3.32 -33.34
C TYR A 616 9.43 -2.43 -32.83
N SER A 617 10.07 -2.86 -31.72
CA SER A 617 11.27 -2.26 -31.18
C SER A 617 12.39 -3.32 -31.12
N THR A 618 13.62 -2.92 -31.35
CA THR A 618 14.80 -3.80 -31.16
C THR A 618 15.07 -4.08 -29.67
N GLU A 619 14.50 -3.28 -28.77
CA GLU A 619 14.67 -3.43 -27.34
C GLU A 619 13.82 -4.60 -26.81
N VAL A 620 14.42 -5.45 -25.96
CA VAL A 620 13.74 -6.60 -25.35
C VAL A 620 12.99 -6.19 -24.09
N SER A 621 13.37 -5.06 -23.50
CA SER A 621 12.70 -4.51 -22.33
C SER A 621 12.73 -2.99 -22.39
N GLY A 622 11.71 -2.34 -21.87
CA GLY A 622 11.59 -0.86 -21.90
C GLY A 622 11.22 -0.31 -23.26
N ALA A 623 10.65 -1.13 -24.15
CA ALA A 623 10.15 -0.64 -25.44
C ALA A 623 8.90 0.23 -25.21
N GLU A 624 8.79 1.33 -25.95
CA GLU A 624 7.71 2.29 -25.88
C GLU A 624 7.12 2.52 -27.28
N TRP A 625 5.84 2.85 -27.33
CA TRP A 625 5.13 3.04 -28.61
C TRP A 625 5.79 4.07 -29.50
N GLN A 626 6.13 5.24 -28.96
CA GLN A 626 6.71 6.34 -29.71
C GLN A 626 8.10 6.01 -30.26
N ASN A 627 8.84 5.12 -29.59
CA ASN A 627 10.21 4.73 -29.95
C ASN A 627 10.25 3.45 -30.80
N SER A 628 9.10 3.05 -31.34
CA SER A 628 8.95 1.79 -32.09
C SER A 628 8.55 2.08 -33.54
N VAL A 629 8.96 1.21 -34.44
CA VAL A 629 8.68 1.38 -35.89
C VAL A 629 7.50 0.52 -36.32
N ASN A 630 6.76 0.96 -37.30
CA ASN A 630 5.59 0.25 -37.80
C ASN A 630 5.97 -1.13 -38.35
N LEU A 631 5.30 -2.17 -37.88
CA LEU A 631 5.45 -3.55 -38.35
C LEU A 631 4.24 -3.97 -39.16
N VAL A 632 3.02 -3.75 -38.62
CA VAL A 632 1.77 -3.95 -39.37
C VAL A 632 0.89 -2.73 -39.14
N GLN A 633 0.69 -1.95 -40.16
CA GLN A 633 0.05 -0.64 -40.05
C GLN A 633 -1.46 -0.73 -39.75
N LYS A 634 -2.16 -1.67 -40.38
CA LYS A 634 -3.61 -1.81 -40.15
C LYS A 634 -4.03 -3.27 -40.19
N ILE A 635 -4.62 -3.73 -39.09
CA ILE A 635 -5.24 -5.07 -39.00
C ILE A 635 -6.72 -4.85 -38.72
N ALA A 636 -7.55 -5.00 -39.73
CA ALA A 636 -8.96 -4.67 -39.64
C ALA A 636 -9.70 -5.65 -38.70
N ARG A 637 -10.66 -5.15 -37.94
CA ARG A 637 -11.58 -6.02 -37.19
C ARG A 637 -12.38 -6.90 -38.15
N PRO A 638 -12.75 -8.15 -37.80
CA PRO A 638 -12.65 -8.74 -36.46
C PRO A 638 -11.36 -9.55 -36.19
N ALA A 639 -10.28 -9.32 -36.95
CA ALA A 639 -9.04 -10.08 -36.77
C ALA A 639 -8.45 -9.83 -35.38
N THR A 640 -8.05 -10.91 -34.70
CA THR A 640 -7.39 -10.90 -33.39
C THR A 640 -6.03 -11.60 -33.42
N SER A 641 -5.46 -11.73 -34.61
CA SER A 641 -4.14 -12.31 -34.77
C SER A 641 -3.50 -11.85 -36.07
N VAL A 642 -2.16 -11.90 -36.11
CA VAL A 642 -1.37 -11.61 -37.31
C VAL A 642 -0.05 -12.38 -37.23
N THR A 643 0.45 -12.81 -38.36
CA THR A 643 1.73 -13.50 -38.47
C THR A 643 2.75 -12.56 -39.12
N VAL A 644 3.91 -12.41 -38.49
CA VAL A 644 5.02 -11.56 -38.97
C VAL A 644 6.34 -12.34 -38.84
N PRO A 645 7.39 -11.99 -39.58
CA PRO A 645 8.68 -12.64 -39.38
C PRO A 645 9.19 -12.46 -37.95
N ALA A 646 9.64 -13.55 -37.34
CA ALA A 646 10.13 -13.49 -35.96
C ALA A 646 11.41 -12.67 -35.85
N ARG A 647 11.47 -11.78 -34.86
CA ARG A 647 12.61 -10.89 -34.59
C ARG A 647 12.88 -10.80 -33.12
N ARG A 648 14.15 -10.68 -32.75
CA ARG A 648 14.51 -10.39 -31.35
C ARG A 648 14.16 -8.94 -31.04
N GLY A 649 13.41 -8.68 -30.00
CA GLY A 649 12.95 -7.36 -29.61
C GLY A 649 11.55 -7.43 -29.02
N SER A 650 10.83 -6.33 -29.07
CA SER A 650 9.46 -6.24 -28.54
C SER A 650 8.46 -5.93 -29.65
N TYR A 651 7.30 -6.56 -29.58
CA TYR A 651 6.13 -6.22 -30.40
C TYR A 651 5.16 -5.44 -29.50
N LEU A 652 4.63 -4.34 -30.04
CA LEU A 652 3.70 -3.46 -29.34
C LEU A 652 2.43 -3.33 -30.16
N ILE A 653 1.27 -3.30 -29.52
CA ILE A 653 -0.01 -3.21 -30.23
C ILE A 653 -0.89 -2.15 -29.55
N LYS A 654 -1.58 -1.36 -30.37
CA LYS A 654 -2.65 -0.45 -29.94
C LYS A 654 -3.88 -0.63 -30.81
N ALA A 655 -5.06 -0.39 -30.21
CA ALA A 655 -6.32 -0.29 -30.91
C ALA A 655 -6.50 1.12 -31.47
N VAL A 656 -7.21 1.25 -32.60
CA VAL A 656 -7.44 2.57 -33.24
C VAL A 656 -8.90 2.64 -33.64
N ASP A 657 -9.57 3.74 -33.29
CA ASP A 657 -10.98 3.96 -33.61
C ASP A 657 -11.18 4.54 -35.03
N LYS A 658 -12.42 4.83 -35.37
CA LYS A 658 -12.78 5.37 -36.69
C LYS A 658 -12.32 6.82 -36.88
N LEU A 659 -12.07 7.56 -35.82
CA LEU A 659 -11.56 8.94 -35.86
C LEU A 659 -10.04 8.98 -35.86
N GLY A 660 -9.37 7.88 -35.58
CA GLY A 660 -7.91 7.79 -35.58
C GLY A 660 -7.27 7.86 -34.21
N ASN A 661 -8.07 7.90 -33.13
CA ASN A 661 -7.54 7.92 -31.77
C ASN A 661 -6.99 6.52 -31.41
N PHE A 662 -5.82 6.51 -30.79
CA PHE A 662 -5.16 5.29 -30.31
C PHE A 662 -5.57 4.99 -28.88
N SER A 663 -5.63 3.70 -28.52
CA SER A 663 -5.81 3.30 -27.13
C SER A 663 -4.72 3.94 -26.25
N SER A 664 -5.07 4.22 -25.01
CA SER A 664 -4.19 4.98 -24.08
C SER A 664 -2.85 4.27 -23.90
N ASN A 665 -2.89 2.98 -23.61
CA ASN A 665 -1.67 2.20 -23.36
C ASN A 665 -1.46 1.19 -24.49
N GLU A 666 -0.20 0.89 -24.75
CA GLU A 666 0.18 -0.21 -25.62
C GLU A 666 0.31 -1.52 -24.86
N ALA A 667 -0.12 -2.60 -25.46
CA ALA A 667 0.23 -3.94 -24.97
C ALA A 667 1.56 -4.36 -25.59
N ILE A 668 2.46 -4.89 -24.78
CA ILE A 668 3.85 -5.20 -25.18
C ILE A 668 4.15 -6.68 -24.91
N ILE A 669 4.78 -7.34 -25.88
CA ILE A 669 5.30 -8.70 -25.70
C ILE A 669 6.70 -8.81 -26.31
N SER A 670 7.64 -9.39 -25.58
CA SER A 670 9.03 -9.51 -26.02
C SER A 670 9.32 -10.87 -26.63
N ASN A 671 10.20 -10.88 -27.62
CA ASN A 671 10.75 -12.09 -28.22
C ASN A 671 12.28 -12.06 -28.07
N THR A 672 12.85 -13.07 -27.45
CA THR A 672 14.29 -13.17 -27.19
C THR A 672 15.04 -14.03 -28.22
N ILE A 673 14.37 -14.53 -29.25
CA ILE A 673 15.01 -15.33 -30.29
C ILE A 673 16.08 -14.49 -30.99
N THR A 674 17.30 -14.98 -31.04
CA THR A 674 18.41 -14.29 -31.70
C THR A 674 18.28 -14.42 -33.23
N SER A 675 18.45 -13.33 -33.93
CA SER A 675 18.55 -13.34 -35.41
C SER A 675 19.94 -13.75 -35.84
N ASP A 676 20.04 -14.62 -36.84
CA ASP A 676 21.30 -14.96 -37.48
C ASP A 676 21.66 -13.98 -38.65
N LEU A 677 20.96 -12.85 -38.72
CA LEU A 677 21.21 -11.86 -39.77
C LEU A 677 22.36 -10.94 -39.36
N ASN A 678 23.15 -10.55 -40.31
CA ASN A 678 24.27 -9.62 -40.16
C ASN A 678 23.97 -8.33 -40.90
N ALA A 679 23.95 -7.21 -40.15
CA ALA A 679 23.74 -5.90 -40.81
C ALA A 679 24.80 -5.59 -41.87
N ILE A 680 24.38 -5.23 -43.04
CA ILE A 680 25.28 -4.86 -44.14
C ILE A 680 25.50 -3.36 -44.23
N VAL A 681 24.46 -2.56 -43.89
CA VAL A 681 24.55 -1.09 -43.91
C VAL A 681 23.70 -0.57 -42.75
N THR A 682 24.28 0.34 -41.97
CA THR A 682 23.52 1.16 -41.01
C THR A 682 23.75 2.63 -41.35
N GLN A 683 22.72 3.36 -41.63
CA GLN A 683 22.79 4.79 -41.88
C GLN A 683 22.18 5.51 -40.67
N THR A 684 22.99 6.31 -39.97
CA THR A 684 22.59 7.04 -38.77
C THR A 684 22.57 8.53 -39.08
N GLU A 685 21.45 9.17 -38.92
CA GLU A 685 21.26 10.61 -39.19
C GLU A 685 21.50 11.47 -37.94
N SER A 686 21.04 10.98 -36.76
CA SER A 686 21.27 11.65 -35.48
C SER A 686 22.74 11.55 -35.05
N PRO A 687 23.31 12.53 -34.34
CA PRO A 687 22.73 13.84 -33.98
C PRO A 687 22.96 14.91 -35.03
N SER A 688 23.62 14.59 -36.17
CA SER A 688 24.09 15.58 -37.13
C SER A 688 23.00 16.07 -38.09
N TYR A 689 22.07 15.17 -38.45
CA TYR A 689 20.95 15.44 -39.37
C TYR A 689 21.41 16.25 -40.56
N THR A 690 22.36 15.70 -41.34
CA THR A 690 23.00 16.37 -42.50
C THR A 690 22.13 16.40 -43.75
N GLY A 691 21.02 15.66 -43.74
CA GLY A 691 20.08 15.56 -44.84
C GLY A 691 19.33 16.85 -45.15
N THR A 692 18.43 16.77 -46.11
CA THR A 692 17.68 17.93 -46.59
C THR A 692 16.46 18.20 -45.70
N LYS A 693 16.36 19.44 -45.27
CA LYS A 693 15.34 19.91 -44.34
C LYS A 693 14.31 20.81 -45.03
N THR A 694 13.04 20.56 -44.81
CA THR A 694 11.94 21.43 -45.30
C THR A 694 10.96 21.58 -44.14
N ASN A 695 10.80 22.83 -43.64
CA ASN A 695 9.94 23.17 -42.52
C ASN A 695 10.32 22.40 -41.23
N VAL A 696 11.56 22.02 -41.07
CA VAL A 696 12.10 21.39 -39.86
C VAL A 696 13.44 22.04 -39.52
N LEU A 697 13.75 22.06 -38.23
CA LEU A 697 15.02 22.59 -37.73
C LEU A 697 15.70 21.56 -36.82
N ILE A 698 16.93 21.83 -36.46
CA ILE A 698 17.65 21.10 -35.43
C ILE A 698 17.78 22.04 -34.25
N ASP A 699 17.31 21.63 -33.11
CA ASP A 699 17.34 22.44 -31.88
C ASP A 699 18.72 22.42 -31.20
N ASP A 700 18.86 23.15 -30.10
CA ASP A 700 20.13 23.26 -29.35
C ASP A 700 20.57 21.92 -28.74
N ASN A 701 19.64 20.96 -28.59
CA ASN A 701 19.95 19.61 -28.11
C ASN A 701 20.37 18.66 -29.24
N SER A 702 20.40 19.18 -30.47
CA SER A 702 20.66 18.40 -31.68
C SER A 702 19.56 17.41 -32.03
N TYR A 703 18.31 17.78 -31.71
CA TYR A 703 17.11 17.02 -32.08
C TYR A 703 16.39 17.66 -33.24
N LEU A 704 15.71 16.84 -34.03
CA LEU A 704 14.97 17.31 -35.22
C LEU A 704 13.52 17.58 -34.82
N ARG A 705 13.00 18.78 -35.13
CA ARG A 705 11.63 19.20 -34.79
C ARG A 705 11.06 20.11 -35.90
N LEU A 706 9.75 20.38 -35.84
CA LEU A 706 9.10 21.31 -36.76
C LEU A 706 9.64 22.73 -36.57
N ASP A 707 9.79 23.45 -37.67
CA ASP A 707 10.15 24.86 -37.67
C ASP A 707 8.89 25.72 -37.48
N SER A 708 9.04 26.96 -37.06
CA SER A 708 7.94 27.91 -36.95
C SER A 708 7.59 28.51 -38.33
N SER A 709 6.32 28.78 -38.57
CA SER A 709 5.84 29.33 -39.82
C SER A 709 6.12 30.82 -39.97
N GLU A 710 6.53 31.50 -38.89
CA GLU A 710 6.87 32.93 -38.91
C GLU A 710 8.30 33.17 -38.43
N LEU A 711 9.03 33.92 -39.18
CA LEU A 711 10.37 34.36 -38.83
C LEU A 711 10.28 35.60 -37.95
N PHE A 712 11.16 35.72 -36.98
CA PHE A 712 11.31 36.85 -36.06
C PHE A 712 11.36 38.18 -36.86
N ASP A 713 11.99 38.19 -38.04
CA ASP A 713 12.15 39.37 -38.90
C ASP A 713 10.85 39.78 -39.63
N SER A 714 9.84 38.90 -39.65
CA SER A 714 8.59 39.17 -40.36
C SER A 714 7.45 39.61 -39.40
N ALA A 715 7.70 39.61 -38.09
CA ALA A 715 6.72 40.04 -37.12
C ALA A 715 6.42 41.54 -37.24
N SER A 716 5.15 41.88 -37.35
CA SER A 716 4.72 43.27 -37.51
C SER A 716 4.49 43.92 -36.15
N GLY A 717 5.54 44.51 -35.57
CA GLY A 717 5.45 45.22 -34.33
C GLY A 717 6.76 45.84 -33.90
N LEU A 718 6.71 46.88 -33.08
CA LEU A 718 7.92 47.53 -32.60
C LEU A 718 8.37 46.87 -31.29
N PHE A 719 9.64 46.66 -31.13
CA PHE A 719 10.33 46.00 -30.05
C PHE A 719 10.06 46.67 -28.67
N ASP A 720 9.60 47.90 -28.67
CA ASP A 720 9.39 48.68 -27.44
C ASP A 720 7.93 49.14 -27.24
N SER A 721 7.02 48.58 -28.01
CA SER A 721 5.60 48.93 -27.81
C SER A 721 5.05 48.24 -26.55
N THR A 722 4.10 48.88 -25.91
CA THR A 722 3.46 48.35 -24.70
C THR A 722 2.68 47.04 -24.93
N ASP A 723 2.54 46.68 -26.20
CA ASP A 723 1.95 45.38 -26.60
C ASP A 723 3.02 44.38 -27.01
N GLY A 724 4.21 44.51 -26.48
CA GLY A 724 5.37 43.85 -26.95
C GLY A 724 5.68 42.48 -26.49
N PHE A 725 6.76 42.14 -27.04
CA PHE A 725 7.47 40.87 -26.97
C PHE A 725 7.82 40.26 -25.60
N UNK A 726 7.30 40.71 -24.83
CA UNK A 726 7.74 40.11 -23.70
C UNK A 726 6.72 39.70 -22.82
N UNK A 727 6.36 39.54 -23.01
CA UNK A 727 5.58 39.14 -22.20
C UNK A 727 4.47 38.47 -22.81
N UNK A 728 5.00 38.03 -23.24
CA UNK A 728 4.15 37.43 -23.87
C UNK A 728 3.00 36.99 -23.18
N UNK A 729 3.00 37.17 -22.64
CA UNK A 729 1.98 36.64 -22.10
C UNK A 729 0.81 37.47 -22.11
N ASP A 730 0.72 38.29 -22.68
CA ASP A 730 -0.60 38.88 -22.47
C ASP A 730 -1.28 39.15 -23.84
N SER A 731 -2.16 38.26 -24.17
CA SER A 731 -3.30 38.40 -25.07
C SER A 731 -3.00 39.21 -26.38
N GLY A 732 -2.25 38.63 -27.27
CA GLY A 732 -2.10 39.27 -28.57
C GLY A 732 -1.09 38.64 -29.50
N TYR A 733 -0.21 37.82 -29.00
CA TYR A 733 0.59 36.90 -29.84
C TYR A 733 0.12 35.49 -29.54
N THR A 734 -0.67 34.95 -30.41
CA THR A 734 -0.68 33.50 -30.60
C THR A 734 0.77 33.14 -30.86
N SER A 735 1.30 32.18 -30.08
CA SER A 735 2.58 31.54 -30.36
C SER A 735 2.74 31.37 -31.87
N ALA A 736 3.90 31.68 -32.40
CA ALA A 736 4.15 31.48 -33.85
C ALA A 736 3.78 30.05 -34.20
N ASP A 737 2.69 29.86 -34.90
CA ASP A 737 2.20 28.54 -35.28
C ASP A 737 3.33 27.74 -35.95
N LEU A 738 3.50 26.51 -35.51
CA LEU A 738 4.42 25.59 -36.15
C LEU A 738 3.93 25.29 -37.58
N TYR A 739 4.83 24.90 -38.45
CA TYR A 739 4.39 24.32 -39.74
C TYR A 739 3.55 23.08 -39.45
N ALA A 740 2.40 22.95 -40.07
CA ALA A 740 1.55 21.75 -39.90
C ALA A 740 2.27 20.47 -40.36
N THR A 741 3.25 20.60 -41.25
CA THR A 741 4.03 19.46 -41.78
C THR A 741 5.42 19.92 -42.16
N GLY A 742 6.42 19.13 -41.73
CA GLY A 742 7.79 19.30 -42.20
C GLY A 742 8.37 17.97 -42.65
N THR A 743 9.44 18.01 -43.44
CA THR A 743 10.09 16.79 -43.95
C THR A 743 11.62 16.87 -43.76
N TYR A 744 12.18 15.73 -43.42
CA TYR A 744 13.62 15.53 -43.37
C TYR A 744 13.99 14.35 -44.29
N ASP A 745 14.64 14.62 -45.41
CA ASP A 745 15.16 13.59 -46.32
C ASP A 745 16.59 13.19 -45.89
N PHE A 746 16.84 11.90 -45.70
CA PHE A 746 18.15 11.38 -45.28
C PHE A 746 19.29 11.82 -46.20
N ASP A 747 20.50 11.93 -45.64
CA ASP A 747 21.69 12.32 -46.40
C ASP A 747 22.14 11.16 -47.30
N GLY A 748 21.68 11.17 -48.54
CA GLY A 748 22.08 10.20 -49.52
C GLY A 748 21.11 9.03 -49.70
N VAL A 749 21.61 8.06 -50.46
CA VAL A 749 20.85 6.87 -50.87
C VAL A 749 21.69 5.64 -50.51
N ILE A 750 21.07 4.66 -49.91
CA ILE A 750 21.74 3.38 -49.66
C ILE A 750 21.76 2.60 -50.99
N ASP A 751 22.96 2.31 -51.51
CA ASP A 751 23.17 1.49 -52.72
C ASP A 751 23.72 0.12 -52.28
N LEU A 752 22.98 -0.93 -52.52
CA LEU A 752 23.36 -2.31 -52.19
C LEU A 752 24.23 -2.96 -53.26
N GLY A 753 24.51 -2.24 -54.40
CA GLY A 753 25.35 -2.76 -55.46
C GLY A 753 24.58 -3.60 -56.50
N ALA A 754 23.53 -4.28 -56.08
CA ALA A 754 22.65 -5.07 -56.96
C ALA A 754 21.27 -5.17 -56.30
N VAL A 755 20.30 -5.68 -57.03
CA VAL A 755 18.96 -5.91 -56.44
C VAL A 755 19.02 -7.11 -55.47
N TYR A 756 18.78 -6.87 -54.22
CA TYR A 756 18.71 -7.90 -53.19
C TYR A 756 17.41 -7.81 -52.44
N LYS A 757 16.96 -8.96 -51.93
CA LYS A 757 15.89 -9.02 -50.93
C LYS A 757 16.55 -8.87 -49.58
N SER A 758 16.43 -7.68 -49.01
CA SER A 758 17.08 -7.33 -47.73
C SER A 758 16.04 -6.96 -46.70
N ARG A 759 16.33 -7.34 -45.45
CA ARG A 759 15.50 -6.97 -44.34
C ARG A 759 15.87 -5.58 -43.86
N VAL A 760 14.89 -4.71 -43.72
CA VAL A 760 15.10 -3.32 -43.30
C VAL A 760 14.45 -3.11 -41.94
N THR A 761 15.24 -2.60 -41.01
CA THR A 761 14.77 -2.16 -39.70
C THR A 761 15.16 -0.71 -39.47
N ALA A 762 14.57 -0.06 -38.48
CA ALA A 762 14.91 1.31 -38.11
C ALA A 762 14.87 1.46 -36.61
N THR A 763 15.63 2.39 -36.08
CA THR A 763 15.55 2.86 -34.71
C THR A 763 15.21 4.34 -34.75
N ILE A 764 14.13 4.73 -34.13
CA ILE A 764 13.72 6.12 -33.98
C ILE A 764 13.31 6.32 -32.53
N THR A 765 13.95 7.27 -31.86
CA THR A 765 13.53 7.72 -30.53
C THR A 765 12.93 9.09 -30.70
N GLN A 766 11.72 9.25 -30.18
CA GLN A 766 11.01 10.52 -30.35
C GLN A 766 10.20 10.81 -29.09
N SER A 767 10.09 12.09 -28.82
CA SER A 767 9.21 12.65 -27.78
C SER A 767 8.35 13.73 -28.45
N ALA A 768 7.58 14.43 -27.68
CA ALA A 768 6.72 15.50 -28.18
C ALA A 768 6.78 16.69 -27.22
N ASP A 769 6.87 17.89 -27.79
CA ASP A 769 6.81 19.14 -27.02
C ASP A 769 5.58 19.92 -27.44
N ASN A 770 4.96 20.57 -26.48
CA ASN A 770 3.90 21.56 -26.72
C ASN A 770 4.47 22.95 -26.40
N ILE A 771 4.57 23.81 -27.39
CA ILE A 771 5.17 25.14 -27.26
C ILE A 771 4.26 26.14 -26.51
N ASP A 772 2.97 25.77 -26.30
CA ASP A 772 2.03 26.60 -25.55
C ASP A 772 1.94 26.22 -24.08
N ASP A 773 2.57 25.11 -23.66
CA ASP A 773 2.53 24.65 -22.28
C ASP A 773 3.71 25.23 -21.49
N LEU A 774 3.67 26.55 -21.27
CA LEU A 774 4.75 27.25 -20.59
C LEU A 774 4.61 27.11 -19.06
N PHE A 775 5.74 27.08 -18.38
CA PHE A 775 5.84 26.99 -16.92
C PHE A 775 4.99 28.05 -16.20
N ASP A 776 4.97 29.28 -16.72
CA ASP A 776 4.28 30.41 -16.10
C ASP A 776 2.74 30.29 -16.16
N ASP A 777 2.21 29.42 -17.01
CA ASP A 777 0.77 29.20 -17.17
C ASP A 777 0.21 28.13 -16.25
N ARG A 778 1.07 27.37 -15.55
CA ARG A 778 0.64 26.28 -14.70
C ARG A 778 0.13 26.77 -13.34
N ALA A 779 -1.07 26.32 -12.96
CA ALA A 779 -1.69 26.68 -11.67
C ALA A 779 -1.08 25.84 -10.55
N GLY A 780 -0.72 26.48 -9.41
CA GLY A 780 -0.26 25.80 -8.20
C GLY A 780 1.18 26.13 -7.81
N ASN A 781 1.66 25.51 -6.76
CA ASN A 781 3.01 25.72 -6.25
C ASN A 781 4.01 24.83 -6.96
N PHE A 782 5.24 25.28 -6.99
CA PHE A 782 6.39 24.60 -7.61
C PHE A 782 6.54 23.14 -7.14
N ASP A 783 6.37 22.89 -5.83
CA ASP A 783 6.57 21.58 -5.23
C ASP A 783 5.39 20.61 -5.45
N ASP A 784 4.28 21.09 -5.98
CA ASP A 784 3.05 20.32 -6.15
C ASP A 784 2.86 19.82 -7.60
N GLN A 785 3.78 20.15 -8.50
CA GLN A 785 3.67 19.77 -9.92
C GLN A 785 4.05 18.30 -10.11
N PRO A 786 3.19 17.49 -10.71
CA PRO A 786 3.43 16.05 -10.83
C PRO A 786 4.33 15.65 -12.00
N SER A 787 4.74 16.59 -12.83
CA SER A 787 5.44 16.30 -14.09
C SER A 787 6.68 17.17 -14.28
N ASN A 788 7.50 16.82 -15.23
CA ASN A 788 8.74 17.54 -15.58
C ASN A 788 8.45 18.96 -16.09
N PHE A 789 9.48 19.80 -16.08
CA PHE A 789 9.39 21.23 -16.45
C PHE A 789 8.94 21.49 -17.90
N ASP A 790 9.00 20.47 -18.74
CA ASP A 790 8.94 20.65 -20.20
C ASP A 790 7.60 20.21 -20.83
N GLY A 791 6.50 20.26 -20.08
CA GLY A 791 5.18 19.95 -20.62
C GLY A 791 4.92 18.47 -20.86
N ASP A 792 4.05 17.87 -20.05
CA ASP A 792 3.68 16.46 -20.14
C ASP A 792 2.30 16.23 -20.76
N THR A 793 1.73 17.24 -21.36
CA THR A 793 0.44 17.06 -22.05
C THR A 793 0.69 16.20 -23.30
N PRO A 794 -0.11 15.15 -23.53
CA PRO A 794 0.05 14.35 -24.76
C PRO A 794 -0.04 15.26 -25.97
N ALA A 795 1.08 15.49 -26.61
CA ALA A 795 1.15 16.42 -27.73
C ALA A 795 0.47 15.81 -28.95
N ASN A 796 -0.32 16.62 -29.62
CA ASN A 796 -1.09 16.19 -30.78
C ASN A 796 -0.22 16.31 -32.04
N CYS A 797 0.77 15.43 -32.12
CA CYS A 797 1.76 15.44 -33.20
C CYS A 797 2.28 14.04 -33.53
N GLU A 798 2.99 13.89 -34.65
CA GLU A 798 3.45 12.59 -35.14
C GLU A 798 4.73 12.74 -35.97
N ALA A 799 5.68 11.80 -35.87
CA ALA A 799 6.79 11.65 -36.81
C ALA A 799 6.68 10.29 -37.50
N ASP A 800 6.62 10.29 -38.83
CA ASP A 800 6.39 9.12 -39.67
C ASP A 800 7.61 8.88 -40.59
N LEU A 801 8.33 7.77 -40.33
CA LEU A 801 9.44 7.37 -41.23
C LEU A 801 8.86 6.75 -42.48
N GLN A 802 9.40 7.17 -43.64
CA GLN A 802 8.96 6.69 -44.96
C GLN A 802 10.15 6.13 -45.76
N ILE A 803 9.83 5.23 -46.69
CA ILE A 803 10.80 4.58 -47.58
C ILE A 803 10.33 4.68 -49.03
N ALA A 804 11.30 4.87 -49.94
CA ALA A 804 11.13 4.69 -51.39
C ALA A 804 12.26 3.82 -51.92
N THR A 805 11.97 2.98 -52.89
CA THR A 805 12.91 1.98 -53.42
C THR A 805 13.08 2.14 -54.92
N SER A 806 14.24 1.74 -55.43
CA SER A 806 14.58 1.77 -56.85
C SER A 806 15.57 0.67 -57.21
N ASP A 807 15.52 0.23 -58.42
CA ASP A 807 16.52 -0.71 -58.96
C ASP A 807 17.59 0.00 -59.84
N ASP A 808 17.34 1.23 -60.29
CA ASP A 808 18.20 1.95 -61.27
C ASP A 808 18.71 3.32 -60.78
N ASN A 809 18.34 3.74 -59.57
CA ASN A 809 18.62 5.08 -58.97
C ASN A 809 17.98 6.25 -59.73
N ILE A 810 17.05 5.99 -60.62
CA ILE A 810 16.39 7.01 -61.44
C ILE A 810 14.90 7.00 -61.15
N THR A 811 14.29 5.82 -61.19
CA THR A 811 12.84 5.62 -60.99
C THR A 811 12.61 5.04 -59.63
N TYR A 812 12.04 5.85 -58.70
CA TYR A 812 11.71 5.44 -57.33
C TYR A 812 10.23 5.20 -57.22
N THR A 813 9.88 4.22 -56.36
CA THR A 813 8.49 4.11 -55.88
C THR A 813 8.10 5.41 -55.19
N ALA A 814 6.80 5.69 -55.09
CA ALA A 814 6.35 6.77 -54.21
C ALA A 814 6.77 6.47 -52.77
N PHE A 815 7.08 7.49 -51.97
CA PHE A 815 7.34 7.34 -50.55
C PHE A 815 6.10 6.77 -49.86
N ARG A 816 6.31 5.80 -49.01
CA ARG A 816 5.24 5.17 -48.21
C ARG A 816 5.75 4.98 -46.78
N THR A 817 4.83 4.95 -45.84
CA THR A 817 5.18 4.72 -44.43
C THR A 817 6.07 3.48 -44.35
N PHE A 818 7.18 3.61 -43.64
CA PHE A 818 8.13 2.53 -43.49
C PHE A 818 7.52 1.45 -42.55
N VAL A 819 7.63 0.22 -43.00
CA VAL A 819 7.23 -0.95 -42.20
C VAL A 819 8.42 -1.87 -42.14
N VAL A 820 8.78 -2.32 -40.94
CA VAL A 820 9.89 -3.27 -40.75
C VAL A 820 9.59 -4.53 -41.57
N GLY A 821 10.45 -4.86 -42.53
CA GLY A 821 10.18 -5.99 -43.44
C GLY A 821 11.27 -6.24 -44.45
N ASP A 822 10.95 -7.11 -45.41
CA ASP A 822 11.85 -7.47 -46.50
C ASP A 822 11.50 -6.63 -47.73
N TYR A 823 12.51 -5.95 -48.25
CA TYR A 823 12.40 -5.10 -49.45
C TYR A 823 13.33 -5.65 -50.55
N SER A 824 12.80 -5.75 -51.74
CA SER A 824 13.59 -6.18 -52.88
C SER A 824 13.92 -4.97 -53.73
N ALA A 825 15.14 -4.49 -53.67
CA ALA A 825 15.60 -3.30 -54.40
C ALA A 825 17.12 -3.21 -54.35
N ARG A 826 17.71 -2.38 -55.22
CA ARG A 826 19.12 -1.99 -55.09
C ARG A 826 19.31 -0.70 -54.31
N TYR A 827 18.42 0.29 -54.51
CA TYR A 827 18.56 1.61 -53.91
C TYR A 827 17.40 1.86 -52.94
N LEU A 828 17.72 2.36 -51.74
CA LEU A 828 16.76 2.67 -50.71
C LEU A 828 16.93 4.11 -50.26
N LYS A 829 15.83 4.88 -50.28
CA LYS A 829 15.76 6.26 -49.80
C LYS A 829 14.81 6.34 -48.61
N PHE A 830 15.15 7.16 -47.62
CA PHE A 830 14.34 7.36 -46.44
C PHE A 830 14.07 8.85 -46.23
N ARG A 831 12.94 9.12 -45.59
CA ARG A 831 12.64 10.45 -45.07
C ARG A 831 11.75 10.33 -43.84
N VAL A 832 11.76 11.35 -42.99
CA VAL A 832 10.81 11.48 -41.86
C VAL A 832 9.88 12.65 -42.17
N ILE A 833 8.58 12.44 -42.01
CA ILE A 833 7.57 13.50 -42.03
C ILE A 833 7.16 13.78 -40.60
N LEU A 834 7.34 15.04 -40.18
CA LEU A 834 6.87 15.53 -38.91
C LEU A 834 5.54 16.24 -39.14
N LYS A 835 4.57 16.03 -38.26
CA LYS A 835 3.21 16.61 -38.37
C LYS A 835 2.77 17.16 -37.01
N SER A 836 2.18 18.34 -37.04
CA SER A 836 1.43 18.91 -35.94
C SER A 836 -0.05 18.92 -36.32
N PHE A 837 -0.92 18.51 -35.42
CA PHE A 837 -2.37 18.49 -35.64
C PHE A 837 -3.08 19.65 -34.95
N ASP A 838 -2.35 20.44 -34.12
CA ASP A 838 -2.87 21.61 -33.43
C ASP A 838 -2.01 22.88 -33.59
N LEU A 839 -0.91 22.78 -34.32
CA LEU A 839 0.07 23.84 -34.61
C LEU A 839 0.86 24.36 -33.41
N SER A 840 0.60 23.81 -32.22
CA SER A 840 1.36 24.11 -31.00
C SER A 840 2.22 22.94 -30.52
N SER A 841 2.01 21.74 -31.08
CA SER A 841 2.74 20.54 -30.68
C SER A 841 3.73 20.13 -31.77
N THR A 842 4.95 19.79 -31.41
CA THR A 842 5.98 19.30 -32.35
C THR A 842 6.53 17.94 -31.91
N PRO A 843 6.63 16.97 -32.85
CA PRO A 843 7.42 15.78 -32.54
C PRO A 843 8.90 16.17 -32.47
N VAL A 844 9.62 15.60 -31.54
CA VAL A 844 11.06 15.80 -31.31
C VAL A 844 11.74 14.48 -31.60
N VAL A 845 12.53 14.39 -32.66
CA VAL A 845 13.24 13.14 -33.03
C VAL A 845 14.67 13.23 -32.52
N GLU A 846 14.98 12.41 -31.51
CA GLU A 846 16.26 12.42 -30.79
C GLU A 846 17.28 11.51 -31.49
N THR A 847 16.85 10.31 -31.85
CA THR A 847 17.71 9.37 -32.58
C THR A 847 17.01 8.89 -33.84
N LEU A 848 17.80 8.70 -34.91
CA LEU A 848 17.26 8.26 -36.19
C LEU A 848 18.31 7.45 -36.91
N SER A 849 18.03 6.16 -37.13
CA SER A 849 18.90 5.31 -37.96
C SER A 849 18.08 4.22 -38.64
N VAL A 850 18.58 3.77 -39.78
CA VAL A 850 18.03 2.62 -40.51
C VAL A 850 19.13 1.57 -40.69
N THR A 851 18.77 0.31 -40.58
CA THR A 851 19.69 -0.80 -40.79
C THR A 851 19.12 -1.70 -41.88
N VAL A 852 19.95 -1.95 -42.88
CA VAL A 852 19.63 -2.88 -43.96
C VAL A 852 20.45 -4.15 -43.71
N ASP A 853 19.76 -5.27 -43.62
CA ASP A 853 20.32 -6.54 -43.21
C ASP A 853 19.96 -7.60 -44.25
N MET A 854 20.94 -8.30 -44.74
CA MET A 854 20.73 -9.30 -45.78
C MET A 854 20.71 -10.70 -45.15
N PRO A 855 19.71 -11.52 -45.38
CA PRO A 855 19.67 -12.86 -44.82
C PRO A 855 20.79 -13.73 -45.38
N ASP A 856 21.33 -14.63 -44.54
CA ASP A 856 22.34 -15.60 -44.99
C ASP A 856 21.86 -16.36 -46.24
N ARG A 857 22.77 -16.47 -47.17
CA ARG A 857 22.53 -17.25 -48.38
C ARG A 857 23.50 -18.40 -48.43
N ILE A 858 23.04 -19.50 -48.99
CA ILE A 858 23.83 -20.74 -49.10
C ILE A 858 23.83 -21.15 -50.57
N PHE A 859 25.02 -21.36 -51.12
CA PHE A 859 25.20 -22.00 -52.39
C PHE A 859 25.91 -23.31 -52.18
N ASN A 860 25.52 -24.36 -52.91
CA ASN A 860 26.15 -25.64 -52.80
C ASN A 860 26.26 -26.29 -54.16
N GLY A 861 27.20 -27.19 -54.29
CA GLY A 861 27.35 -28.03 -55.45
C GLY A 861 27.85 -29.37 -55.02
N ASN A 862 27.34 -30.42 -55.64
CA ASN A 862 27.66 -31.79 -55.28
C ASN A 862 28.28 -32.52 -56.50
N ASP A 863 29.15 -33.47 -56.23
CA ASP A 863 29.78 -34.38 -57.21
C ASP A 863 30.47 -33.66 -58.35
N ILE A 864 31.11 -32.52 -58.08
CA ILE A 864 31.79 -31.69 -59.10
C ILE A 864 33.17 -32.33 -59.35
N THR A 865 33.47 -32.58 -60.63
CA THR A 865 34.82 -33.05 -61.02
C THR A 865 35.69 -31.85 -61.36
N SER A 866 36.83 -31.68 -60.65
CA SER A 866 37.67 -30.47 -60.72
C SER A 866 38.53 -30.40 -62.00
N GLY A 867 38.84 -31.52 -62.64
CA GLY A 867 39.91 -31.57 -63.63
C GLY A 867 41.29 -31.42 -62.98
N THR A 868 42.36 -31.36 -63.79
CA THR A 868 43.72 -31.26 -63.26
C THR A 868 44.21 -29.81 -63.11
N GLY A 869 43.42 -28.85 -63.47
CA GLY A 869 43.72 -27.40 -63.32
C GLY A 869 42.93 -26.76 -62.28
N THR A 870 42.85 -25.44 -62.28
CA THR A 870 42.03 -24.66 -61.43
C THR A 870 40.57 -24.72 -61.89
N TYR A 871 39.67 -25.14 -60.98
CA TYR A 871 38.24 -25.16 -61.25
C TYR A 871 37.59 -23.90 -60.69
N SER A 872 36.75 -23.23 -61.47
CA SER A 872 36.04 -22.02 -61.08
C SER A 872 34.62 -22.37 -60.72
N VAL A 873 34.29 -22.18 -59.47
CA VAL A 873 32.89 -22.22 -58.97
C VAL A 873 32.26 -20.83 -59.10
N THR A 874 31.15 -20.74 -59.80
CA THR A 874 30.43 -19.46 -60.03
C THR A 874 29.06 -19.55 -59.41
N PHE A 875 28.68 -18.55 -58.58
CA PHE A 875 27.36 -18.45 -57.94
C PHE A 875 26.38 -17.79 -58.93
N THR A 876 25.15 -18.28 -58.91
CA THR A 876 24.08 -17.74 -59.76
C THR A 876 23.74 -16.29 -59.37
N ASN A 877 23.82 -15.93 -58.10
CA ASN A 877 23.68 -14.58 -57.61
C ASN A 877 24.84 -14.26 -56.68
N PRO A 878 25.58 -13.16 -56.91
CA PRO A 878 26.76 -12.85 -56.11
C PRO A 878 26.38 -12.62 -54.61
N PHE A 879 27.30 -12.96 -53.74
CA PHE A 879 27.26 -12.48 -52.35
C PHE A 879 27.52 -10.96 -52.35
N TYR A 880 27.06 -10.27 -51.32
CA TYR A 880 27.36 -8.87 -51.08
C TYR A 880 28.87 -8.66 -50.80
N SER A 881 29.44 -9.60 -50.07
CA SER A 881 30.83 -9.54 -49.63
C SER A 881 31.56 -10.83 -50.04
N SER A 882 32.89 -10.74 -50.30
CA SER A 882 33.74 -11.90 -50.51
C SER A 882 34.09 -12.63 -49.21
N ASN A 883 33.57 -12.19 -48.04
CA ASN A 883 33.89 -12.79 -46.74
C ASN A 883 33.02 -14.00 -46.37
N TYR A 884 32.39 -14.66 -47.33
CA TYR A 884 31.59 -15.88 -47.08
C TYR A 884 32.47 -17.06 -46.69
N ALA A 885 31.95 -17.99 -45.92
CA ALA A 885 32.62 -19.24 -45.51
C ALA A 885 32.49 -20.27 -46.63
N ILE A 886 33.53 -21.09 -46.84
CA ILE A 886 33.53 -22.20 -47.78
C ILE A 886 33.87 -23.49 -47.03
N GLY A 887 32.99 -24.49 -47.13
CA GLY A 887 33.25 -25.87 -46.73
C GLY A 887 33.45 -26.75 -47.95
N ILE A 888 34.53 -27.54 -48.01
CA ILE A 888 34.85 -28.46 -49.10
C ILE A 888 34.86 -29.89 -48.53
N SER A 889 34.17 -30.80 -49.23
CA SER A 889 34.26 -32.24 -48.97
C SER A 889 34.80 -32.91 -50.21
N ALA A 890 36.06 -33.37 -50.18
CA ALA A 890 36.73 -33.94 -51.33
C ALA A 890 36.76 -35.46 -51.23
N GLN A 891 36.48 -36.11 -52.33
CA GLN A 891 36.43 -37.59 -52.44
C GLN A 891 37.71 -38.14 -53.09
N GLY A 892 38.18 -39.33 -52.60
CA GLY A 892 39.32 -40.07 -53.17
C GLY A 892 40.67 -39.39 -53.05
N LEU A 893 40.85 -38.61 -51.95
CA LEU A 893 42.20 -38.04 -51.71
C LEU A 893 43.12 -39.16 -51.17
N ASN A 894 44.37 -39.26 -51.76
CA ASN A 894 45.44 -40.14 -51.31
C ASN A 894 46.23 -39.36 -50.23
N SER A 895 47.16 -40.16 -49.58
CA SER A 895 47.99 -39.51 -48.56
C SER A 895 48.94 -38.49 -49.21
N GLY A 896 48.85 -37.25 -48.74
CA GLY A 896 49.58 -36.11 -49.27
C GLY A 896 48.91 -35.27 -50.33
N ASP A 897 47.72 -35.73 -50.84
CA ASP A 897 46.88 -34.87 -51.69
C ASP A 897 46.29 -33.74 -50.89
N TYR A 898 46.14 -32.55 -51.48
CA TYR A 898 45.55 -31.39 -50.84
C TYR A 898 44.82 -30.54 -51.87
N TYR A 899 44.05 -29.58 -51.34
CA TYR A 899 43.44 -28.54 -52.22
C TYR A 899 43.78 -27.16 -51.68
N GLU A 900 43.75 -26.21 -52.59
CA GLU A 900 43.89 -24.78 -52.21
C GLU A 900 42.83 -23.98 -52.93
N ILE A 901 42.28 -22.97 -52.20
CA ILE A 901 41.38 -21.99 -52.78
C ILE A 901 42.25 -20.81 -53.25
N THR A 902 42.40 -20.62 -54.58
CA THR A 902 43.35 -19.72 -55.10
C THR A 902 42.81 -18.32 -55.35
N SER A 903 41.52 -18.15 -55.39
CA SER A 903 40.87 -16.83 -55.38
C SER A 903 39.44 -16.94 -54.81
N LYS A 904 38.94 -15.84 -54.31
CA LYS A 904 37.61 -15.74 -53.71
C LYS A 904 37.04 -14.34 -54.06
N THR A 905 35.95 -14.32 -54.79
CA THR A 905 35.24 -13.10 -55.17
C THR A 905 33.80 -13.16 -54.72
N THR A 906 33.04 -12.09 -54.83
CA THR A 906 31.61 -12.08 -54.52
C THR A 906 30.83 -13.09 -55.38
N SER A 907 31.26 -13.32 -56.63
CA SER A 907 30.56 -14.19 -57.60
C SER A 907 31.06 -15.61 -57.63
N GLY A 908 32.05 -16.02 -56.82
CA GLY A 908 32.51 -17.37 -56.78
C GLY A 908 33.91 -17.55 -56.22
N PHE A 909 34.47 -18.74 -56.36
CA PHE A 909 35.83 -19.02 -55.90
C PHE A 909 36.50 -20.02 -56.84
N ASN A 910 37.83 -20.01 -56.83
CA ASN A 910 38.65 -20.93 -57.60
C ASN A 910 39.29 -21.94 -56.66
N ILE A 911 39.22 -23.23 -57.02
CA ILE A 911 39.81 -24.36 -56.26
C ILE A 911 40.70 -25.19 -57.16
N ALA A 912 41.82 -25.63 -56.64
CA ALA A 912 42.70 -26.55 -57.33
C ALA A 912 43.09 -27.71 -56.42
N PHE A 913 43.11 -28.93 -56.92
CA PHE A 913 43.54 -30.11 -56.21
C PHE A 913 44.91 -30.51 -56.64
N LYS A 914 45.81 -30.85 -55.73
CA LYS A 914 47.22 -31.13 -56.05
C LYS A 914 47.64 -32.39 -55.24
N ASP A 915 48.62 -33.11 -55.80
CA ASP A 915 49.28 -34.23 -55.12
C ASP A 915 50.44 -33.69 -54.28
N SER A 916 51.13 -34.63 -53.55
CA SER A 916 52.31 -34.32 -52.72
C SER A 916 53.48 -33.69 -53.44
N GLY A 917 53.49 -33.72 -54.77
CA GLY A 917 54.54 -33.18 -55.63
C GLY A 917 54.09 -31.85 -56.30
N ASP A 918 52.97 -31.25 -55.85
CA ASP A 918 52.39 -30.00 -56.30
C ASP A 918 51.84 -30.07 -57.75
N THR A 919 51.59 -31.33 -58.25
CA THR A 919 51.06 -31.53 -59.63
C THR A 919 49.53 -31.55 -59.55
N GLY A 920 48.87 -30.89 -60.46
CA GLY A 920 47.42 -30.84 -60.51
C GLY A 920 46.79 -32.19 -60.76
N ILE A 921 45.81 -32.57 -59.94
CA ILE A 921 45.05 -33.84 -59.95
C ILE A 921 43.55 -33.57 -60.04
N SER A 922 42.83 -34.51 -60.69
CA SER A 922 41.36 -34.43 -60.80
C SER A 922 40.73 -35.14 -59.63
N LYS A 923 39.83 -34.46 -58.90
CA LYS A 923 39.12 -35.01 -57.79
C LYS A 923 37.63 -34.64 -57.90
N THR A 924 36.81 -35.44 -57.28
CA THR A 924 35.39 -35.10 -57.11
C THR A 924 35.20 -34.40 -55.74
N PHE A 925 34.49 -33.34 -55.71
CA PHE A 925 34.26 -32.58 -54.50
C PHE A 925 32.84 -32.00 -54.39
N ASP A 926 32.39 -31.80 -53.15
CA ASP A 926 31.19 -31.04 -52.82
C ASP A 926 31.64 -29.76 -52.17
N TYR A 927 30.83 -28.71 -52.36
CA TYR A 927 31.06 -27.47 -51.59
C TYR A 927 29.77 -26.93 -51.03
N ILE A 928 29.92 -26.22 -49.96
CA ILE A 928 28.90 -25.37 -49.38
C ILE A 928 29.55 -23.99 -49.13
N ALA A 929 28.93 -22.93 -49.68
CA ALA A 929 29.39 -21.57 -49.43
C ALA A 929 28.25 -20.80 -48.75
N LYS A 930 28.55 -20.22 -47.59
CA LYS A 930 27.56 -19.52 -46.77
C LYS A 930 28.04 -18.10 -46.46
N GLY A 931 27.18 -17.14 -46.70
CA GLY A 931 27.45 -15.73 -46.47
C GLY A 931 26.22 -14.87 -46.75
N TYR A 932 26.40 -13.64 -47.02
CA TYR A 932 25.31 -12.71 -47.32
C TYR A 932 25.68 -11.74 -48.44
#